data_2b257d25e7b554152f79b1c0c3bcf5ae
#
_entry.id   2b257d25e7b554152f79b1c0c3bcf5ae
#
_cell.length_a   1.000
_cell.length_b   1.000
_cell.length_c   1.000
_cell.angle_alpha   90.00
_cell.angle_beta   90.00
_cell.angle_gamma   90.00
#
_symmetry.space_group_name_H-M   'P 1'
#
loop_
_entity.id
_entity.type
_entity.pdbx_description
1 polymer ?
#
loop_
_entity_poly.entity_id
_entity_poly.type
_entity_poly.pdbx_seq_one_letter_code
_entity_poly.pdbx_strand_id
1 'polypeptide(L)'
;MTISRHTHHRRRPPLAVLSLLLAVVAMVLGPVPASAADPGWWNPVARPAPDSDINVTGEPFKGTDSQGRVRGFVDAHDHLMSNEGFGGRLICGKPFSEAGVADALKDCPEHYPDGTLAIFDFITKGGDGKHDPNGWPTFKDWPAHDSLTHQQNYYAWVERAWRGGQRVLVNDLVTNGVICSVYFFKDRGCDEMTAIRLEAQKTYDMQAYIDKMYGGPGKGWFRIVTDSAQARDVVQQGKLAVVLGVETSEPFGCKQILDISQCSKQDIDRGLDELYRLGVRSMFLCHKFDNALCGVRFDEGALGTAINVGQFLSTGTFWKTEKCTGPQHDNPIGLAAAPSAQSKLPAGVALPSYAGDAQCNTRGLTELGEYAVRGMMKRKMMLEVDHMSVKAAGRAFDILESESYPGVISSHSWMDMDWTERVYKLGGFIASYMSGAEGFSAEAKRTDALRDKYNVGYGYGTDMNGVGGWPGPRGADTPNPVRYPFRSTDGGSVIDKQTTGSRTWDLNTDGAAHYGLVPDWIEDIRLVGGQGVVDDLFKGAESYLTTWGNSEKHKSGVNLAAGSSASASSAEWWNPFVNFSPGRAVDGDSGSRWASEWNDNQWLRIDLGSANRVGRITLDWEAAYGKAYRIEVSTDDTNWQTVWSTTASDGGLDTARFSGVPARYVRVQGLQRATQWGYSLHEVGVYSG
;
A
#
# COMPACT_ATOMS: atom_id res chain seq x y z
N MET A 1 77.22 85.80 -11.01
CA MET A 1 75.91 85.35 -11.10
C MET A 1 75.92 83.92 -11.68
N THR A 2 75.89 82.91 -10.84
CA THR A 2 76.00 81.55 -11.27
C THR A 2 75.13 80.72 -10.33
N ILE A 3 74.05 80.14 -10.76
CA ILE A 3 73.12 79.36 -9.98
C ILE A 3 73.58 77.87 -10.03
N SER A 4 73.83 77.35 -8.85
CA SER A 4 74.17 75.94 -8.62
C SER A 4 72.85 75.09 -8.51
N ARG A 5 72.79 74.07 -9.31
CA ARG A 5 71.75 73.06 -9.19
C ARG A 5 72.13 71.90 -8.27
N HIS A 6 71.47 71.69 -7.22
CA HIS A 6 71.58 70.50 -6.36
C HIS A 6 70.75 69.37 -6.90
N THR A 7 71.37 68.27 -7.26
CA THR A 7 70.67 67.01 -7.59
C THR A 7 70.50 66.12 -6.39
N HIS A 8 69.23 65.84 -6.01
CA HIS A 8 68.91 64.88 -5.00
C HIS A 8 68.94 63.46 -5.56
N HIS A 9 69.92 62.66 -5.13
CA HIS A 9 69.92 61.21 -5.34
C HIS A 9 68.90 60.51 -4.34
N ARG A 10 67.80 60.04 -4.88
CA ARG A 10 66.92 59.06 -4.17
C ARG A 10 67.59 57.70 -4.23
N ARG A 11 68.04 57.17 -3.11
CA ARG A 11 68.47 55.75 -2.97
C ARG A 11 67.24 54.86 -2.97
N ARG A 12 67.11 53.95 -3.91
CA ARG A 12 66.12 52.87 -3.91
C ARG A 12 66.62 51.80 -2.92
N PRO A 13 65.73 51.21 -2.04
CA PRO A 13 66.12 50.10 -1.20
C PRO A 13 66.38 48.86 -2.09
N PRO A 14 67.27 47.93 -1.74
CA PRO A 14 67.61 46.77 -2.56
C PRO A 14 66.43 45.80 -2.62
N LEU A 15 66.11 45.27 -3.80
CA LEU A 15 65.07 44.28 -4.08
C LEU A 15 65.06 43.05 -3.15
N ALA A 16 66.18 42.74 -2.51
CA ALA A 16 66.32 41.61 -1.58
C ALA A 16 65.48 41.74 -0.30
N VAL A 17 65.19 42.94 0.20
CA VAL A 17 64.41 43.17 1.43
C VAL A 17 62.93 42.99 1.13
N LEU A 18 62.49 43.32 -0.08
CA LEU A 18 61.09 43.15 -0.49
C LEU A 18 60.71 41.66 -0.71
N SER A 19 61.69 40.85 -1.21
CA SER A 19 61.49 39.42 -1.36
C SER A 19 61.44 38.67 -0.04
N LEU A 20 62.14 39.13 1.00
CA LEU A 20 62.10 38.50 2.32
C LEU A 20 60.79 38.83 3.09
N LEU A 21 60.25 40.03 2.91
CA LEU A 21 58.95 40.42 3.49
C LEU A 21 57.77 39.69 2.81
N LEU A 22 57.81 39.47 1.53
CA LEU A 22 56.83 38.66 0.80
C LEU A 22 56.91 37.18 1.19
N ALA A 23 58.10 36.62 1.42
CA ALA A 23 58.25 35.23 1.87
C ALA A 23 57.80 35.03 3.35
N VAL A 24 57.99 36.01 4.25
CA VAL A 24 57.50 35.91 5.62
C VAL A 24 56.01 36.07 5.71
N VAL A 25 55.37 36.92 4.88
CA VAL A 25 53.91 37.03 4.81
C VAL A 25 53.28 35.77 4.17
N ALA A 26 53.94 35.10 3.25
CA ALA A 26 53.50 33.84 2.70
C ALA A 26 53.65 32.65 3.67
N MET A 27 54.58 32.69 4.62
CA MET A 27 54.74 31.66 5.64
C MET A 27 53.80 31.86 6.87
N VAL A 28 53.26 33.05 7.06
CA VAL A 28 52.29 33.33 8.12
C VAL A 28 50.86 33.11 7.63
N LEU A 29 50.60 33.19 6.33
CA LEU A 29 49.41 32.75 5.68
C LEU A 29 49.67 31.31 5.16
N GLY A 30 49.79 30.33 6.04
CA GLY A 30 49.60 28.93 5.68
C GLY A 30 48.26 28.77 4.96
N PRO A 31 48.10 27.78 4.06
CA PRO A 31 46.82 27.54 3.44
C PRO A 31 45.79 27.44 4.59
N VAL A 32 44.83 28.37 4.62
CA VAL A 32 43.64 28.23 5.48
C VAL A 32 43.12 26.85 5.10
N PRO A 33 43.09 25.89 6.05
CA PRO A 33 42.47 24.59 5.68
C PRO A 33 41.12 24.94 5.09
N ALA A 34 40.87 24.50 3.85
CA ALA A 34 39.57 24.63 3.25
C ALA A 34 38.61 24.14 4.33
N SER A 35 37.74 25.02 4.83
CA SER A 35 36.71 24.64 5.78
C SER A 35 36.07 23.45 5.12
N ALA A 36 36.17 22.28 5.77
CA ALA A 36 35.49 21.09 5.26
C ALA A 36 34.04 21.57 5.07
N ALA A 37 33.58 21.55 3.83
CA ALA A 37 32.21 21.95 3.54
C ALA A 37 31.34 21.21 4.54
N ASP A 38 30.41 21.91 5.19
CA ASP A 38 29.49 21.32 6.13
C ASP A 38 28.96 20.03 5.47
N PRO A 39 29.15 18.84 6.07
CA PRO A 39 28.82 17.58 5.41
C PRO A 39 27.36 17.46 5.01
N GLY A 40 26.56 18.48 5.28
CA GLY A 40 25.12 18.52 5.05
C GLY A 40 24.35 17.64 6.04
N TRP A 41 23.12 18.06 6.37
CA TRP A 41 22.25 17.35 7.33
C TRP A 41 21.94 15.91 6.92
N TRP A 42 22.07 15.58 5.64
CA TRP A 42 21.82 14.25 5.06
C TRP A 42 22.96 13.25 5.30
N ASN A 43 24.05 13.66 5.89
CA ASN A 43 25.12 12.77 6.29
C ASN A 43 25.03 12.48 7.81
N PRO A 44 25.22 11.23 8.22
CA PRO A 44 25.18 10.87 9.64
C PRO A 44 26.37 11.47 10.39
N VAL A 45 26.15 11.78 11.64
CA VAL A 45 27.21 12.19 12.58
C VAL A 45 28.11 11.01 12.94
N ALA A 46 27.54 9.81 13.05
CA ALA A 46 28.25 8.58 13.31
C ALA A 46 27.48 7.39 12.74
N ARG A 47 28.20 6.44 12.14
CA ARG A 47 27.66 5.12 11.73
C ARG A 47 28.30 4.03 12.58
N PRO A 48 27.66 2.88 12.75
CA PRO A 48 28.33 1.70 13.28
C PRO A 48 29.51 1.32 12.38
N ALA A 49 30.49 0.63 12.92
CA ALA A 49 31.64 0.15 12.19
C ALA A 49 31.90 -1.32 12.55
N PRO A 50 31.84 -2.25 11.58
CA PRO A 50 31.64 -2.03 10.15
C PRO A 50 30.18 -1.74 9.77
N ASP A 51 29.96 -1.12 8.59
CA ASP A 51 28.63 -0.89 8.01
C ASP A 51 28.65 -1.07 6.48
N SER A 52 27.49 -1.01 5.84
CA SER A 52 27.34 -1.02 4.40
C SER A 52 27.67 0.35 3.81
N ASP A 53 28.35 0.38 2.67
CA ASP A 53 28.53 1.60 1.90
C ASP A 53 27.21 2.05 1.28
N ILE A 54 27.00 3.36 1.17
CA ILE A 54 25.83 3.92 0.47
C ILE A 54 26.11 4.03 -1.03
N ASN A 55 27.36 4.35 -1.41
CA ASN A 55 27.80 4.56 -2.78
C ASN A 55 26.96 5.60 -3.55
N VAL A 56 26.51 6.62 -2.86
CA VAL A 56 25.83 7.80 -3.41
C VAL A 56 26.51 9.05 -2.88
N THR A 57 26.85 9.95 -3.79
CA THR A 57 27.43 11.26 -3.48
C THR A 57 26.51 12.39 -3.95
N GLY A 58 26.73 13.60 -3.45
CA GLY A 58 25.87 14.75 -3.72
C GLY A 58 24.76 14.95 -2.71
N GLU A 59 24.00 16.02 -2.89
CA GLU A 59 22.85 16.37 -2.02
C GLU A 59 21.62 15.59 -2.48
N PRO A 60 20.91 14.91 -1.57
CA PRO A 60 19.62 14.28 -1.90
C PRO A 60 18.62 15.31 -2.39
N PHE A 61 17.73 14.92 -3.27
CA PHE A 61 16.64 15.76 -3.78
C PHE A 61 15.81 16.34 -2.64
N LYS A 62 15.41 17.63 -2.75
CA LYS A 62 14.65 18.33 -1.70
C LYS A 62 13.19 17.88 -1.54
N GLY A 63 12.70 16.99 -2.39
CA GLY A 63 11.33 16.45 -2.32
C GLY A 63 10.25 17.34 -2.93
N THR A 64 10.61 18.53 -3.45
CA THR A 64 9.64 19.46 -4.06
C THR A 64 10.20 20.07 -5.35
N ASP A 65 9.30 20.44 -6.26
CA ASP A 65 9.64 21.25 -7.43
C ASP A 65 9.73 22.75 -7.07
N SER A 66 10.03 23.58 -8.06
CA SER A 66 10.15 25.04 -7.90
C SER A 66 8.82 25.73 -7.49
N GLN A 67 7.68 25.03 -7.60
CA GLN A 67 6.36 25.50 -7.19
C GLN A 67 5.95 24.97 -5.81
N GLY A 68 6.84 24.24 -5.11
CA GLY A 68 6.59 23.63 -3.80
C GLY A 68 5.70 22.38 -3.83
N ARG A 69 5.41 21.82 -5.02
CA ARG A 69 4.67 20.58 -5.14
C ARG A 69 5.58 19.41 -4.81
N VAL A 70 5.06 18.41 -4.11
CA VAL A 70 5.80 17.19 -3.79
C VAL A 70 6.23 16.49 -5.09
N ARG A 71 7.46 16.02 -5.11
CA ARG A 71 8.05 15.21 -6.16
C ARG A 71 8.87 14.10 -5.51
N GLY A 72 9.00 12.99 -6.21
CA GLY A 72 9.78 11.84 -5.78
C GLY A 72 9.05 10.54 -6.04
N PHE A 73 9.80 9.47 -5.94
CA PHE A 73 9.28 8.12 -6.10
C PHE A 73 8.51 7.68 -4.86
N VAL A 74 7.52 6.80 -5.07
CA VAL A 74 6.80 6.10 -4.01
C VAL A 74 6.95 4.60 -4.24
N ASP A 75 7.45 3.92 -3.21
CA ASP A 75 7.23 2.50 -3.03
C ASP A 75 5.96 2.32 -2.21
N ALA A 76 4.94 1.78 -2.85
CA ALA A 76 3.62 1.66 -2.25
C ALA A 76 3.42 0.33 -1.51
N HIS A 77 4.42 -0.57 -1.53
CA HIS A 77 4.33 -1.90 -0.93
C HIS A 77 5.70 -2.51 -0.67
N ASP A 78 6.13 -2.53 0.58
CA ASP A 78 7.39 -3.12 1.02
C ASP A 78 7.27 -3.69 2.44
N HIS A 79 8.14 -4.63 2.82
CA HIS A 79 8.08 -5.37 4.09
C HIS A 79 9.38 -5.25 4.90
N LEU A 80 9.67 -4.06 5.44
CA LEU A 80 10.91 -3.77 6.16
C LEU A 80 11.18 -4.74 7.33
N MET A 81 10.13 -5.15 8.03
CA MET A 81 10.23 -5.86 9.31
C MET A 81 9.76 -7.31 9.24
N SER A 82 9.61 -7.91 8.05
CA SER A 82 9.10 -9.27 7.88
C SER A 82 9.94 -10.36 8.55
N ASN A 83 11.20 -10.06 8.91
CA ASN A 83 12.01 -10.92 9.75
C ASN A 83 11.40 -11.15 11.15
N GLU A 84 10.53 -10.28 11.62
CA GLU A 84 9.76 -10.41 12.86
C GLU A 84 8.45 -11.17 12.65
N GLY A 85 7.96 -11.27 11.41
CA GLY A 85 6.81 -12.07 11.00
C GLY A 85 7.10 -13.56 10.94
N PHE A 86 6.15 -14.38 10.50
CA PHE A 86 6.28 -15.81 10.19
C PHE A 86 6.94 -16.66 11.30
N GLY A 87 6.80 -16.25 12.57
CA GLY A 87 7.43 -16.92 13.70
C GLY A 87 8.85 -16.43 14.02
N GLY A 88 9.40 -15.48 13.27
CA GLY A 88 10.65 -14.78 13.58
C GLY A 88 11.93 -15.44 13.08
N ARG A 89 11.83 -16.44 12.18
CA ARG A 89 12.99 -17.18 11.66
C ARG A 89 12.92 -17.46 10.15
N LEU A 90 11.80 -17.15 9.48
CA LEU A 90 11.65 -17.42 8.04
C LEU A 90 12.59 -16.56 7.22
N ILE A 91 12.67 -15.26 7.53
CA ILE A 91 13.58 -14.32 6.87
C ILE A 91 14.83 -14.17 7.72
N CYS A 92 15.95 -14.63 7.21
CA CYS A 92 17.25 -14.54 7.89
C CYS A 92 17.82 -13.13 7.78
N GLY A 93 18.38 -12.63 8.88
CA GLY A 93 18.95 -11.28 8.98
C GLY A 93 17.97 -10.26 9.55
N LYS A 94 18.49 -9.05 9.80
CA LYS A 94 17.74 -7.93 10.40
C LYS A 94 17.89 -6.67 9.56
N PRO A 95 16.87 -5.80 9.50
CA PRO A 95 16.97 -4.55 8.77
C PRO A 95 17.93 -3.54 9.40
N PHE A 96 18.27 -3.69 10.68
CA PHE A 96 19.26 -2.87 11.39
C PHE A 96 19.77 -3.60 12.65
N SER A 97 20.93 -3.17 13.14
CA SER A 97 21.50 -3.60 14.43
C SER A 97 22.39 -2.50 15.01
N GLU A 98 22.36 -2.31 16.33
CA GLU A 98 23.28 -1.42 17.05
C GLU A 98 24.76 -1.86 16.89
N ALA A 99 25.00 -3.13 16.63
CA ALA A 99 26.32 -3.69 16.35
C ALA A 99 26.72 -3.63 14.85
N GLY A 100 25.90 -2.97 14.00
CA GLY A 100 26.17 -2.80 12.59
C GLY A 100 25.85 -4.01 11.71
N VAL A 101 26.32 -3.93 10.46
CA VAL A 101 26.02 -4.91 9.41
C VAL A 101 26.51 -6.33 9.74
N ALA A 102 27.63 -6.45 10.46
CA ALA A 102 28.20 -7.74 10.84
C ALA A 102 27.30 -8.56 11.78
N ASP A 103 26.43 -7.92 12.58
CA ASP A 103 25.39 -8.60 13.34
C ASP A 103 24.07 -8.67 12.61
N ALA A 104 23.71 -7.62 11.89
CA ALA A 104 22.43 -7.57 11.18
C ALA A 104 22.34 -8.61 10.06
N LEU A 105 23.40 -8.76 9.28
CA LEU A 105 23.45 -9.59 8.06
C LEU A 105 24.52 -10.69 8.19
N LYS A 106 24.57 -11.33 9.35
CA LYS A 106 25.44 -12.48 9.59
C LYS A 106 24.93 -13.74 8.90
N ASP A 107 25.60 -14.85 9.17
CA ASP A 107 25.23 -16.16 8.66
C ASP A 107 23.81 -16.57 9.03
N CYS A 108 23.19 -17.37 8.17
CA CYS A 108 21.86 -17.95 8.31
C CYS A 108 21.93 -19.38 8.84
N PRO A 109 22.02 -19.62 10.16
CA PRO A 109 22.18 -20.97 10.71
C PRO A 109 21.00 -21.89 10.41
N GLU A 110 19.80 -21.34 10.19
CA GLU A 110 18.60 -22.09 9.81
C GLU A 110 18.70 -22.68 8.39
N HIS A 111 19.60 -22.14 7.56
CA HIS A 111 19.82 -22.59 6.19
C HIS A 111 21.00 -23.57 6.05
N TYR A 112 21.76 -23.85 7.14
CA TYR A 112 22.90 -24.77 7.07
C TYR A 112 22.47 -26.20 6.76
N PRO A 113 23.34 -26.99 6.07
CA PRO A 113 24.72 -26.61 5.73
C PRO A 113 24.88 -25.87 4.39
N ASP A 114 23.92 -25.94 3.47
CA ASP A 114 24.06 -25.55 2.08
C ASP A 114 22.81 -24.87 1.50
N GLY A 115 22.02 -24.20 2.31
CA GLY A 115 20.79 -23.52 1.88
C GLY A 115 19.56 -24.41 1.73
N THR A 116 19.69 -25.73 1.82
CA THR A 116 18.58 -26.69 1.58
C THR A 116 17.37 -26.48 2.50
N LEU A 117 17.56 -25.89 3.68
CA LEU A 117 16.47 -25.63 4.64
C LEU A 117 15.74 -24.29 4.40
N ALA A 118 16.21 -23.48 3.45
CA ALA A 118 15.50 -22.30 2.97
C ALA A 118 14.35 -22.70 2.04
N ILE A 119 13.25 -23.19 2.60
CA ILE A 119 12.17 -23.88 1.88
C ILE A 119 11.58 -23.03 0.75
N PHE A 120 11.41 -21.73 0.96
CA PHE A 120 10.85 -20.85 -0.07
C PHE A 120 11.82 -20.59 -1.22
N ASP A 121 13.11 -20.44 -0.93
CA ASP A 121 14.14 -20.35 -1.97
C ASP A 121 14.16 -21.63 -2.83
N PHE A 122 13.96 -22.78 -2.21
CA PHE A 122 13.82 -24.06 -2.92
C PHE A 122 12.57 -24.07 -3.85
N ILE A 123 11.43 -23.58 -3.36
CA ILE A 123 10.18 -23.60 -4.13
C ILE A 123 10.26 -22.64 -5.32
N THR A 124 10.89 -21.49 -5.17
CA THR A 124 10.91 -20.40 -6.16
C THR A 124 12.03 -20.53 -7.19
N LYS A 125 13.20 -21.05 -6.81
CA LYS A 125 14.35 -21.21 -7.71
C LYS A 125 14.21 -22.35 -8.72
N GLY A 126 13.25 -23.25 -8.51
CA GLY A 126 13.06 -24.41 -9.40
C GLY A 126 14.24 -25.37 -9.49
N GLY A 127 15.18 -25.28 -8.55
CA GLY A 127 16.41 -26.06 -8.44
C GLY A 127 16.47 -26.88 -7.15
N ASP A 128 17.67 -27.14 -6.66
CA ASP A 128 17.90 -27.80 -5.37
C ASP A 128 17.88 -26.81 -4.18
N GLY A 129 17.69 -25.52 -4.42
CA GLY A 129 17.63 -24.45 -3.42
C GLY A 129 18.97 -24.14 -2.75
N LYS A 130 20.05 -24.82 -3.19
CA LYS A 130 21.37 -24.71 -2.56
C LYS A 130 21.98 -23.34 -2.77
N HIS A 131 22.53 -22.80 -1.68
CA HIS A 131 23.28 -21.56 -1.67
C HIS A 131 24.21 -21.55 -0.45
N ASP A 132 25.25 -20.70 -0.50
CA ASP A 132 26.10 -20.42 0.65
C ASP A 132 25.31 -19.54 1.66
N PRO A 133 24.97 -20.05 2.86
CA PRO A 133 24.20 -19.30 3.84
C PRO A 133 25.03 -18.25 4.61
N ASN A 134 26.33 -18.11 4.31
CA ASN A 134 27.19 -17.13 4.97
C ASN A 134 26.90 -15.71 4.44
N GLY A 135 26.64 -14.79 5.36
CA GLY A 135 26.44 -13.38 5.07
C GLY A 135 27.72 -12.55 5.15
N TRP A 136 27.75 -11.61 6.10
CA TRP A 136 28.92 -10.76 6.31
C TRP A 136 30.19 -11.57 6.56
N PRO A 137 31.36 -11.22 5.96
CA PRO A 137 31.54 -10.10 5.00
C PRO A 137 31.44 -10.51 3.53
N THR A 138 31.22 -11.80 3.21
CA THR A 138 31.42 -12.34 1.86
C THR A 138 30.20 -12.16 0.95
N PHE A 139 28.98 -12.37 1.46
CA PHE A 139 27.74 -12.25 0.70
C PHE A 139 27.78 -12.98 -0.64
N LYS A 140 28.28 -14.22 -0.67
CA LYS A 140 28.54 -14.93 -1.91
C LYS A 140 27.27 -15.17 -2.72
N ASP A 141 26.20 -15.69 -2.06
CA ASP A 141 24.99 -16.15 -2.74
C ASP A 141 23.73 -15.39 -2.31
N TRP A 142 23.83 -14.52 -1.29
CA TRP A 142 22.72 -13.67 -0.84
C TRP A 142 23.23 -12.30 -0.34
N PRO A 143 22.40 -11.22 -0.32
CA PRO A 143 21.09 -11.17 -0.97
C PRO A 143 21.20 -11.31 -2.51
N ALA A 144 20.14 -11.87 -3.11
CA ALA A 144 20.00 -12.03 -4.55
C ALA A 144 18.53 -11.85 -4.93
N HIS A 145 18.23 -11.53 -6.18
CA HIS A 145 16.88 -11.25 -6.68
C HIS A 145 15.89 -12.42 -6.46
N ASP A 146 16.39 -13.63 -6.24
CA ASP A 146 15.63 -14.86 -6.03
C ASP A 146 15.91 -15.49 -4.66
N SER A 147 16.55 -14.78 -3.74
CA SER A 147 16.93 -15.22 -2.40
C SER A 147 15.90 -14.76 -1.36
N LEU A 148 14.68 -15.31 -1.42
CA LEU A 148 13.47 -14.77 -0.81
C LEU A 148 13.39 -14.89 0.73
N THR A 149 14.24 -15.73 1.33
CA THR A 149 14.27 -15.97 2.78
C THR A 149 15.45 -15.29 3.48
N HIS A 150 16.01 -14.28 2.86
CA HIS A 150 17.11 -13.47 3.39
C HIS A 150 16.73 -12.01 3.44
N GLN A 151 17.26 -11.26 4.42
CA GLN A 151 17.02 -9.84 4.57
C GLN A 151 17.54 -9.05 3.37
N GLN A 152 16.66 -8.27 2.73
CA GLN A 152 16.98 -7.44 1.57
C GLN A 152 16.70 -5.95 1.81
N ASN A 153 16.18 -5.60 3.01
CA ASN A 153 15.78 -4.25 3.43
C ASN A 153 16.71 -3.69 4.53
N TYR A 154 18.02 -3.94 4.45
CA TYR A 154 18.95 -3.33 5.41
C TYR A 154 18.89 -1.80 5.32
N TYR A 155 18.87 -1.10 6.46
CA TYR A 155 18.60 0.34 6.52
C TYR A 155 19.49 1.18 5.59
N ALA A 156 20.75 0.81 5.42
CA ALA A 156 21.67 1.53 4.54
C ALA A 156 21.31 1.37 3.05
N TRP A 157 20.71 0.24 2.69
CA TRP A 157 20.17 0.03 1.34
C TRP A 157 18.91 0.87 1.09
N VAL A 158 18.05 0.99 2.10
CA VAL A 158 16.89 1.91 2.05
C VAL A 158 17.36 3.37 1.99
N GLU A 159 18.44 3.74 2.73
CA GLU A 159 19.05 5.07 2.62
C GLU A 159 19.53 5.37 1.19
N ARG A 160 20.11 4.38 0.50
CA ARG A 160 20.55 4.55 -0.89
C ARG A 160 19.37 4.84 -1.82
N ALA A 161 18.23 4.17 -1.66
CA ALA A 161 17.01 4.43 -2.42
C ALA A 161 16.44 5.84 -2.12
N TRP A 162 16.40 6.23 -0.84
CA TRP A 162 16.02 7.60 -0.46
C TRP A 162 16.91 8.65 -1.10
N ARG A 163 18.23 8.46 -1.11
CA ARG A 163 19.18 9.36 -1.77
C ARG A 163 18.98 9.38 -3.30
N GLY A 164 18.50 8.29 -3.88
CA GLY A 164 18.15 8.16 -5.30
C GLY A 164 16.85 8.85 -5.71
N GLY A 165 16.10 9.43 -4.76
CA GLY A 165 14.88 10.20 -5.06
C GLY A 165 13.58 9.63 -4.51
N GLN A 166 13.60 8.52 -3.77
CA GLN A 166 12.41 8.01 -3.08
C GLN A 166 12.00 8.94 -1.96
N ARG A 167 10.70 9.23 -1.84
CA ARG A 167 10.16 10.17 -0.84
C ARG A 167 9.01 9.62 -0.02
N VAL A 168 8.36 8.58 -0.51
CA VAL A 168 7.32 7.85 0.24
C VAL A 168 7.66 6.36 0.20
N LEU A 169 7.50 5.70 1.32
CA LEU A 169 7.62 4.25 1.49
C LEU A 169 6.44 3.77 2.31
N VAL A 170 5.68 2.82 1.79
CA VAL A 170 4.65 2.10 2.55
C VAL A 170 5.28 0.82 3.08
N ASN A 171 5.40 0.72 4.39
CA ASN A 171 5.85 -0.49 5.06
C ASN A 171 4.62 -1.30 5.47
N ASP A 172 4.26 -2.28 4.66
CA ASP A 172 3.19 -3.22 4.96
C ASP A 172 3.69 -4.28 5.94
N LEU A 173 3.14 -4.25 7.14
CA LEU A 173 3.43 -5.21 8.20
C LEU A 173 2.83 -6.55 7.79
N VAL A 174 3.67 -7.59 7.65
CA VAL A 174 3.29 -8.83 6.96
C VAL A 174 3.56 -10.08 7.78
N THR A 175 2.59 -10.95 7.79
CA THR A 175 2.77 -12.32 8.28
C THR A 175 1.68 -13.24 7.74
N ASN A 176 1.91 -14.56 7.85
CA ASN A 176 0.93 -15.56 7.50
C ASN A 176 0.98 -16.72 8.51
N GLY A 177 -0.11 -16.94 9.22
CA GLY A 177 -0.22 -17.92 10.28
C GLY A 177 -0.03 -19.36 9.81
N VAL A 178 -0.42 -19.69 8.56
CA VAL A 178 -0.23 -21.03 7.99
C VAL A 178 1.25 -21.27 7.67
N ILE A 179 1.89 -20.32 6.98
CA ILE A 179 3.32 -20.39 6.66
C ILE A 179 4.12 -20.54 7.96
N CYS A 180 3.84 -19.70 8.96
CA CYS A 180 4.44 -19.79 10.28
C CYS A 180 4.23 -21.19 10.90
N SER A 181 3.02 -21.73 10.81
CA SER A 181 2.68 -23.01 11.45
C SER A 181 3.43 -24.20 10.84
N VAL A 182 3.66 -24.19 9.53
CA VAL A 182 4.35 -25.28 8.81
C VAL A 182 5.86 -25.12 8.78
N TYR A 183 6.40 -23.92 9.05
CA TYR A 183 7.84 -23.70 9.12
C TYR A 183 8.42 -24.26 10.42
N PHE A 184 9.55 -24.96 10.32
CA PHE A 184 10.12 -25.73 11.44
C PHE A 184 10.78 -24.82 12.48
N PHE A 185 11.47 -23.77 12.05
CA PHE A 185 12.22 -22.88 12.94
C PHE A 185 11.39 -21.66 13.29
N LYS A 186 11.14 -21.45 14.55
CA LYS A 186 10.42 -20.27 15.04
C LYS A 186 10.76 -19.96 16.50
N ASP A 187 10.79 -18.69 16.79
CA ASP A 187 11.03 -18.14 18.13
C ASP A 187 9.73 -17.73 18.82
N ARG A 188 8.62 -17.61 18.02
CA ARG A 188 7.36 -17.02 18.47
C ARG A 188 6.16 -17.80 17.97
N GLY A 189 4.99 -17.52 18.57
CA GLY A 189 3.71 -18.03 18.07
C GLY A 189 3.33 -17.45 16.72
N CYS A 190 2.30 -18.03 16.10
CA CYS A 190 1.86 -17.70 14.75
C CYS A 190 0.59 -16.83 14.72
N ASP A 191 0.27 -16.14 15.81
CA ASP A 191 -0.82 -15.16 15.84
C ASP A 191 -0.43 -13.91 15.02
N GLU A 192 -1.20 -13.64 13.98
CA GLU A 192 -0.86 -12.58 13.01
C GLU A 192 -0.86 -11.20 13.66
N MET A 193 -1.84 -10.87 14.48
CA MET A 193 -1.90 -9.56 15.12
C MET A 193 -0.76 -9.32 16.13
N THR A 194 -0.23 -10.39 16.73
CA THR A 194 0.95 -10.31 17.60
C THR A 194 2.21 -9.98 16.80
N ALA A 195 2.39 -10.58 15.63
CA ALA A 195 3.50 -10.26 14.72
C ALA A 195 3.40 -8.81 14.22
N ILE A 196 2.22 -8.37 13.79
CA ILE A 196 1.96 -7.00 13.32
C ILE A 196 2.32 -5.95 14.38
N ARG A 197 1.97 -6.18 15.66
CA ARG A 197 2.37 -5.28 16.76
C ARG A 197 3.88 -5.18 16.89
N LEU A 198 4.57 -6.30 16.78
CA LEU A 198 6.02 -6.36 16.91
C LEU A 198 6.70 -5.66 15.72
N GLU A 199 6.26 -5.92 14.50
CA GLU A 199 6.80 -5.26 13.31
C GLU A 199 6.60 -3.75 13.35
N ALA A 200 5.42 -3.27 13.78
CA ALA A 200 5.18 -1.86 14.00
C ALA A 200 6.18 -1.28 15.01
N GLN A 201 6.35 -1.93 16.17
CA GLN A 201 7.32 -1.47 17.19
C GLN A 201 8.74 -1.44 16.62
N LYS A 202 9.16 -2.46 15.87
CA LYS A 202 10.49 -2.53 15.25
C LYS A 202 10.71 -1.45 14.19
N THR A 203 9.66 -1.04 13.49
CA THR A 203 9.75 0.09 12.55
C THR A 203 10.02 1.41 13.30
N TYR A 204 9.37 1.63 14.46
CA TYR A 204 9.69 2.76 15.33
C TYR A 204 11.10 2.66 15.93
N ASP A 205 11.55 1.45 16.31
CA ASP A 205 12.92 1.23 16.80
C ASP A 205 13.95 1.58 15.71
N MET A 206 13.70 1.23 14.45
CA MET A 206 14.55 1.60 13.30
C MET A 206 14.60 3.12 13.10
N GLN A 207 13.47 3.81 13.22
CA GLN A 207 13.45 5.28 13.18
C GLN A 207 14.34 5.88 14.28
N ALA A 208 14.23 5.38 15.50
CA ALA A 208 15.03 5.86 16.63
C ALA A 208 16.52 5.55 16.42
N TYR A 209 16.85 4.39 15.88
CA TYR A 209 18.22 4.00 15.52
C TYR A 209 18.83 4.96 14.48
N ILE A 210 18.08 5.27 13.41
CA ILE A 210 18.52 6.24 12.39
C ILE A 210 18.64 7.64 13.01
N ASP A 211 17.70 8.07 13.82
CA ASP A 211 17.76 9.36 14.51
C ASP A 211 19.05 9.52 15.34
N LYS A 212 19.45 8.46 16.05
CA LYS A 212 20.69 8.44 16.85
C LYS A 212 21.92 8.68 15.97
N MET A 213 22.00 8.06 14.79
CA MET A 213 23.11 8.27 13.86
C MET A 213 23.18 9.71 13.33
N TYR A 214 22.06 10.40 13.24
CA TYR A 214 21.95 11.76 12.72
C TYR A 214 21.92 12.84 13.82
N GLY A 215 22.29 12.48 15.05
CA GLY A 215 22.47 13.44 16.15
C GLY A 215 21.26 13.61 17.07
N GLY A 216 20.27 12.70 17.01
CA GLY A 216 19.19 12.64 18.00
C GLY A 216 17.78 12.67 17.42
N PRO A 217 16.77 12.66 18.26
CA PRO A 217 15.36 12.55 17.86
C PRO A 217 14.93 13.56 16.79
N GLY A 218 14.29 13.10 15.74
CA GLY A 218 13.79 13.90 14.62
C GLY A 218 14.85 14.33 13.61
N LYS A 219 16.12 13.99 13.82
CA LYS A 219 17.22 14.39 12.93
C LYS A 219 17.42 13.46 11.73
N GLY A 220 17.05 12.20 11.86
CA GLY A 220 17.18 11.21 10.80
C GLY A 220 16.30 11.50 9.58
N TRP A 221 16.63 10.85 8.49
CA TRP A 221 15.93 10.96 7.21
C TRP A 221 14.67 10.07 7.11
N PHE A 222 14.55 9.04 7.92
CA PHE A 222 13.45 8.07 7.96
C PHE A 222 12.39 8.53 8.95
N ARG A 223 11.18 8.83 8.51
CA ARG A 223 10.12 9.43 9.34
C ARG A 223 8.79 8.70 9.19
N ILE A 224 8.36 7.98 10.21
CA ILE A 224 7.01 7.41 10.26
C ILE A 224 6.02 8.56 10.39
N VAL A 225 4.99 8.53 9.54
CA VAL A 225 3.96 9.57 9.43
C VAL A 225 2.56 8.97 9.59
N THR A 226 1.64 9.73 10.17
CA THR A 226 0.30 9.26 10.50
C THR A 226 -0.82 10.09 9.86
N ASP A 227 -0.46 11.10 9.10
CA ASP A 227 -1.37 11.87 8.25
C ASP A 227 -0.64 12.46 7.03
N SER A 228 -1.41 12.80 6.00
CA SER A 228 -0.87 13.26 4.72
C SER A 228 -0.19 14.63 4.82
N ALA A 229 -0.59 15.49 5.76
CA ALA A 229 0.04 16.79 5.97
C ALA A 229 1.43 16.61 6.58
N GLN A 230 1.55 15.78 7.62
CA GLN A 230 2.83 15.40 8.20
C GLN A 230 3.76 14.77 7.15
N ALA A 231 3.23 13.88 6.28
CA ALA A 231 4.00 13.28 5.21
C ALA A 231 4.56 14.33 4.23
N ARG A 232 3.74 15.32 3.84
CA ARG A 232 4.18 16.43 2.98
C ARG A 232 5.26 17.28 3.65
N ASP A 233 5.12 17.59 4.93
CA ASP A 233 6.12 18.35 5.68
C ASP A 233 7.45 17.60 5.75
N VAL A 234 7.42 16.27 5.95
CA VAL A 234 8.61 15.41 5.94
C VAL A 234 9.29 15.43 4.58
N VAL A 235 8.52 15.24 3.50
CA VAL A 235 9.05 15.25 2.13
C VAL A 235 9.62 16.63 1.75
N GLN A 236 8.97 17.73 2.15
CA GLN A 236 9.47 19.09 1.92
C GLN A 236 10.81 19.38 2.63
N GLN A 237 11.08 18.65 3.71
CA GLN A 237 12.40 18.69 4.37
C GLN A 237 13.45 17.81 3.66
N GLY A 238 13.11 17.18 2.52
CA GLY A 238 13.98 16.27 1.79
C GLY A 238 14.09 14.87 2.40
N LYS A 239 13.27 14.54 3.41
CA LYS A 239 13.28 13.27 4.14
C LYS A 239 12.34 12.24 3.49
N LEU A 240 12.42 10.99 3.97
CA LEU A 240 11.54 9.90 3.56
C LEU A 240 10.34 9.82 4.52
N ALA A 241 9.13 9.97 3.98
CA ALA A 241 7.90 9.70 4.71
C ALA A 241 7.59 8.20 4.64
N VAL A 242 7.42 7.56 5.80
CA VAL A 242 7.13 6.14 5.94
C VAL A 242 5.71 5.98 6.48
N VAL A 243 4.87 5.31 5.69
CA VAL A 243 3.48 5.00 6.05
C VAL A 243 3.43 3.54 6.50
N LEU A 244 2.69 3.23 7.53
CA LEU A 244 2.45 1.85 7.94
C LEU A 244 1.18 1.33 7.27
N GLY A 245 1.30 0.19 6.59
CA GLY A 245 0.22 -0.64 6.07
C GLY A 245 0.17 -1.99 6.77
N VAL A 246 -0.81 -2.82 6.43
CA VAL A 246 -0.93 -4.20 6.93
C VAL A 246 -1.37 -5.14 5.83
N GLU A 247 -0.61 -6.22 5.64
CA GLU A 247 -0.93 -7.32 4.75
C GLU A 247 -0.93 -8.65 5.51
N THR A 248 -2.12 -9.15 5.86
CA THR A 248 -2.28 -10.44 6.54
C THR A 248 -3.44 -11.24 5.95
N SER A 249 -3.38 -12.57 6.12
CA SER A 249 -4.46 -13.45 5.64
C SER A 249 -5.64 -13.50 6.61
N GLU A 250 -5.44 -13.21 7.89
CA GLU A 250 -6.44 -13.38 8.93
C GLU A 250 -6.50 -12.16 9.89
N PRO A 251 -6.72 -10.93 9.36
CA PRO A 251 -6.74 -9.73 10.18
C PRO A 251 -7.78 -9.85 11.30
N PHE A 252 -7.43 -9.38 12.50
CA PHE A 252 -8.29 -9.38 13.69
C PHE A 252 -8.72 -10.79 14.18
N GLY A 253 -8.04 -11.86 13.71
CA GLY A 253 -8.48 -13.21 13.92
C GLY A 253 -9.73 -13.60 13.12
N CYS A 254 -10.03 -12.86 12.06
CA CYS A 254 -11.17 -13.08 11.17
C CYS A 254 -10.96 -14.29 10.25
N LYS A 255 -10.56 -15.41 10.84
CA LYS A 255 -10.59 -16.73 10.19
C LYS A 255 -12.00 -17.12 9.77
N GLN A 256 -12.05 -18.01 8.79
CA GLN A 256 -13.21 -18.87 8.64
C GLN A 256 -12.78 -20.35 8.76
N ILE A 257 -13.60 -21.15 9.36
CA ILE A 257 -13.41 -22.61 9.43
C ILE A 257 -14.69 -23.27 8.96
N LEU A 258 -14.62 -24.05 7.87
CA LEU A 258 -15.78 -24.69 7.23
C LEU A 258 -16.92 -23.70 6.95
N ASP A 259 -16.60 -22.53 6.40
CA ASP A 259 -17.49 -21.43 6.09
C ASP A 259 -18.11 -20.73 7.33
N ILE A 260 -17.63 -21.01 8.55
CA ILE A 260 -18.07 -20.35 9.79
C ILE A 260 -17.05 -19.28 10.19
N SER A 261 -17.50 -18.02 10.27
CA SER A 261 -16.68 -16.91 10.76
C SER A 261 -16.21 -17.11 12.20
N GLN A 262 -14.94 -16.82 12.47
CA GLN A 262 -14.35 -16.88 13.80
C GLN A 262 -14.24 -15.49 14.48
N CYS A 263 -14.72 -14.43 13.83
CA CYS A 263 -14.76 -13.09 14.39
C CYS A 263 -16.14 -12.45 14.27
N SER A 264 -16.32 -11.35 14.98
CA SER A 264 -17.52 -10.53 15.02
C SER A 264 -17.23 -9.08 14.61
N LYS A 265 -18.28 -8.27 14.39
CA LYS A 265 -18.16 -6.82 14.16
C LYS A 265 -17.36 -6.12 15.28
N GLN A 266 -17.52 -6.58 16.54
CA GLN A 266 -16.77 -6.02 17.67
C GLN A 266 -15.27 -6.32 17.61
N ASP A 267 -14.88 -7.50 17.10
CA ASP A 267 -13.46 -7.85 16.88
C ASP A 267 -12.86 -6.96 15.79
N ILE A 268 -13.61 -6.71 14.71
CA ILE A 268 -13.22 -5.80 13.63
C ILE A 268 -13.02 -4.38 14.17
N ASP A 269 -13.96 -3.84 14.95
CA ASP A 269 -13.83 -2.49 15.52
C ASP A 269 -12.61 -2.36 16.43
N ARG A 270 -12.39 -3.34 17.32
CA ARG A 270 -11.21 -3.35 18.20
C ARG A 270 -9.92 -3.41 17.41
N GLY A 271 -9.87 -4.28 16.39
CA GLY A 271 -8.70 -4.45 15.54
C GLY A 271 -8.39 -3.20 14.72
N LEU A 272 -9.38 -2.59 14.09
CA LEU A 272 -9.20 -1.33 13.36
C LEU A 272 -8.76 -0.18 14.28
N ASP A 273 -9.33 -0.07 15.48
CA ASP A 273 -8.90 0.94 16.46
C ASP A 273 -7.47 0.69 16.94
N GLU A 274 -7.07 -0.55 17.08
CA GLU A 274 -5.71 -0.93 17.44
C GLU A 274 -4.72 -0.56 16.33
N LEU A 275 -4.97 -0.98 15.09
CA LEU A 275 -4.12 -0.66 13.95
C LEU A 275 -3.98 0.86 13.76
N TYR A 276 -5.09 1.60 13.86
CA TYR A 276 -5.06 3.05 13.76
C TYR A 276 -4.17 3.69 14.83
N ARG A 277 -4.21 3.19 16.09
CA ARG A 277 -3.35 3.66 17.19
C ARG A 277 -1.88 3.29 17.00
N LEU A 278 -1.58 2.16 16.34
CA LEU A 278 -0.21 1.77 15.96
C LEU A 278 0.37 2.65 14.85
N GLY A 279 -0.45 3.48 14.20
CA GLY A 279 -0.03 4.34 13.10
C GLY A 279 -0.36 3.79 11.70
N VAL A 280 -1.03 2.65 11.59
CA VAL A 280 -1.44 2.06 10.30
C VAL A 280 -2.48 2.93 9.60
N ARG A 281 -2.30 3.15 8.29
CA ARG A 281 -3.19 4.01 7.47
C ARG A 281 -3.72 3.36 6.21
N SER A 282 -3.20 2.19 5.84
CA SER A 282 -3.75 1.34 4.79
C SER A 282 -3.78 -0.11 5.24
N MET A 283 -4.64 -0.94 4.65
CA MET A 283 -4.61 -2.38 4.89
C MET A 283 -5.36 -3.18 3.84
N PHE A 284 -4.95 -4.43 3.71
CA PHE A 284 -5.65 -5.50 3.01
C PHE A 284 -6.68 -6.17 3.93
N LEU A 285 -7.81 -6.60 3.38
CA LEU A 285 -8.81 -7.37 4.14
C LEU A 285 -8.60 -8.89 4.03
N CYS A 286 -7.93 -9.33 2.99
CA CYS A 286 -7.51 -10.71 2.77
C CYS A 286 -6.26 -10.73 1.89
N HIS A 287 -5.42 -11.77 2.03
CA HIS A 287 -4.15 -11.88 1.31
C HIS A 287 -4.07 -13.20 0.54
N LYS A 288 -3.72 -14.31 1.17
CA LYS A 288 -3.51 -15.60 0.48
C LYS A 288 -4.64 -16.59 0.65
N PHE A 289 -5.51 -16.40 1.64
CA PHE A 289 -6.60 -17.34 1.95
C PHE A 289 -7.93 -16.61 2.08
N ASP A 290 -9.01 -17.25 1.64
CA ASP A 290 -10.35 -16.82 1.97
C ASP A 290 -10.51 -16.73 3.48
N ASN A 291 -11.08 -15.65 3.94
CA ASN A 291 -11.29 -15.44 5.37
C ASN A 291 -12.75 -15.01 5.67
N ALA A 292 -13.02 -14.60 6.90
CA ALA A 292 -14.35 -14.17 7.28
C ALA A 292 -14.78 -12.84 6.62
N LEU A 293 -13.85 -12.07 6.04
CA LEU A 293 -14.12 -10.77 5.42
C LEU A 293 -14.27 -10.85 3.91
N CYS A 294 -13.39 -11.62 3.22
CA CYS A 294 -13.39 -11.68 1.75
C CYS A 294 -12.81 -12.98 1.19
N GLY A 295 -13.16 -13.24 -0.08
CA GLY A 295 -12.48 -14.21 -0.93
C GLY A 295 -11.27 -13.58 -1.60
N VAL A 296 -10.23 -14.40 -1.85
CA VAL A 296 -8.96 -13.95 -2.44
C VAL A 296 -8.89 -14.20 -3.94
N ARG A 297 -8.09 -13.37 -4.64
CA ARG A 297 -7.61 -13.64 -5.98
C ARG A 297 -6.61 -14.79 -5.94
N PHE A 298 -6.71 -15.74 -6.85
CA PHE A 298 -5.88 -16.93 -6.83
C PHE A 298 -4.44 -16.65 -7.22
N ASP A 299 -3.49 -17.41 -6.67
CA ASP A 299 -2.13 -17.51 -7.18
C ASP A 299 -2.09 -18.52 -8.34
N GLU A 300 -1.16 -18.31 -9.29
CA GLU A 300 -1.10 -19.08 -10.52
C GLU A 300 -0.23 -20.35 -10.42
N GLY A 301 -0.50 -21.32 -11.29
CA GLY A 301 0.38 -22.44 -11.56
C GLY A 301 0.70 -23.31 -10.35
N ALA A 302 1.98 -23.69 -10.19
CA ALA A 302 2.46 -24.54 -9.10
C ALA A 302 2.35 -23.84 -7.74
N LEU A 303 2.61 -22.52 -7.70
CA LEU A 303 2.45 -21.71 -6.49
C LEU A 303 0.98 -21.68 -6.08
N GLY A 304 0.05 -21.46 -7.02
CA GLY A 304 -1.38 -21.50 -6.76
C GLY A 304 -1.84 -22.84 -6.18
N THR A 305 -1.26 -23.95 -6.64
CA THR A 305 -1.53 -25.27 -6.05
C THR A 305 -1.05 -25.34 -4.58
N ALA A 306 0.15 -24.85 -4.27
CA ALA A 306 0.70 -24.84 -2.92
C ALA A 306 -0.12 -23.94 -1.98
N ILE A 307 -0.49 -22.74 -2.45
CA ILE A 307 -1.33 -21.81 -1.69
C ILE A 307 -2.72 -22.38 -1.46
N ASN A 308 -3.31 -23.13 -2.41
CA ASN A 308 -4.59 -23.81 -2.21
C ASN A 308 -4.53 -24.95 -1.17
N VAL A 309 -3.38 -25.59 -1.00
CA VAL A 309 -3.16 -26.47 0.15
C VAL A 309 -3.14 -25.66 1.45
N GLY A 310 -2.49 -24.50 1.45
CA GLY A 310 -2.51 -23.55 2.58
C GLY A 310 -3.94 -23.08 2.89
N GLN A 311 -4.75 -22.76 1.87
CA GLN A 311 -6.18 -22.46 1.99
C GLN A 311 -6.92 -23.57 2.76
N PHE A 312 -6.70 -24.85 2.36
CA PHE A 312 -7.29 -25.98 3.06
C PHE A 312 -6.83 -26.09 4.51
N LEU A 313 -5.55 -25.86 4.79
CA LEU A 313 -5.00 -25.89 6.15
C LEU A 313 -5.54 -24.76 7.03
N SER A 314 -5.80 -23.58 6.44
CA SER A 314 -6.40 -22.44 7.15
C SER A 314 -7.89 -22.63 7.40
N THR A 315 -8.66 -23.04 6.38
CA THR A 315 -10.12 -22.93 6.37
C THR A 315 -10.85 -24.27 6.45
N GLY A 316 -10.15 -25.40 6.27
CA GLY A 316 -10.75 -26.74 6.12
C GLY A 316 -11.38 -26.98 4.74
N THR A 317 -11.28 -26.04 3.80
CA THR A 317 -11.83 -26.15 2.44
C THR A 317 -10.83 -25.64 1.41
N PHE A 318 -10.77 -26.30 0.24
CA PHE A 318 -10.09 -25.75 -0.92
C PHE A 318 -10.88 -24.58 -1.51
N TRP A 319 -10.24 -23.75 -2.32
CA TRP A 319 -10.93 -22.71 -3.09
C TRP A 319 -12.06 -23.30 -3.91
N LYS A 320 -13.18 -22.62 -3.92
CA LYS A 320 -14.33 -22.94 -4.76
C LYS A 320 -14.37 -21.98 -5.93
N THR A 321 -14.43 -22.51 -7.15
CA THR A 321 -14.38 -21.71 -8.38
C THR A 321 -15.66 -21.80 -9.17
N GLU A 322 -15.92 -20.76 -9.93
CA GLU A 322 -16.98 -20.70 -10.93
C GLU A 322 -16.49 -19.98 -12.20
N LYS A 323 -17.27 -20.05 -13.26
CA LYS A 323 -16.98 -19.29 -14.48
C LYS A 323 -17.20 -17.80 -14.23
N CYS A 324 -16.24 -16.97 -14.63
CA CYS A 324 -16.39 -15.53 -14.57
C CYS A 324 -17.49 -15.02 -15.50
N THR A 325 -18.24 -14.01 -15.08
CA THR A 325 -19.40 -13.47 -15.83
C THR A 325 -19.12 -12.12 -16.49
N GLY A 326 -17.99 -11.48 -16.16
CA GLY A 326 -17.55 -10.18 -16.69
C GLY A 326 -16.22 -10.26 -17.42
N PRO A 327 -15.66 -9.12 -17.84
CA PRO A 327 -14.30 -9.06 -18.36
C PRO A 327 -13.26 -9.30 -17.26
N GLN A 328 -13.59 -8.98 -16.00
CA GLN A 328 -12.71 -9.21 -14.84
C GLN A 328 -12.68 -10.69 -14.49
N HIS A 329 -11.51 -11.15 -14.08
CA HIS A 329 -11.28 -12.54 -13.70
C HIS A 329 -10.20 -12.67 -12.62
N ASP A 330 -10.32 -13.70 -11.79
CA ASP A 330 -9.22 -14.14 -10.95
C ASP A 330 -8.18 -14.91 -11.78
N ASN A 331 -6.99 -15.09 -11.23
CA ASN A 331 -5.94 -15.79 -11.94
C ASN A 331 -6.28 -17.28 -12.09
N PRO A 332 -5.85 -17.95 -13.17
CA PRO A 332 -6.13 -19.37 -13.37
C PRO A 332 -5.32 -20.22 -12.38
N ILE A 333 -5.99 -21.11 -11.66
CA ILE A 333 -5.33 -22.10 -10.83
C ILE A 333 -4.79 -23.21 -11.73
N GLY A 334 -3.48 -23.50 -11.63
CA GLY A 334 -2.84 -24.56 -12.43
C GLY A 334 -3.48 -25.93 -12.21
N LEU A 335 -3.63 -26.73 -13.29
CA LEU A 335 -4.24 -28.07 -13.27
C LEU A 335 -3.36 -29.15 -12.68
N ALA A 336 -2.05 -28.91 -12.54
CA ALA A 336 -1.11 -29.94 -12.12
C ALA A 336 -0.84 -29.82 -10.61
N ALA A 337 -1.59 -30.59 -9.84
CA ALA A 337 -1.16 -30.89 -8.47
C ALA A 337 0.23 -31.56 -8.51
N ALA A 338 1.25 -30.89 -8.01
CA ALA A 338 2.52 -31.54 -7.81
C ALA A 338 2.31 -32.75 -6.87
N PRO A 339 2.80 -33.95 -7.18
CA PRO A 339 2.67 -35.11 -6.29
C PRO A 339 3.15 -34.84 -4.86
N SER A 340 4.13 -33.94 -4.71
CA SER A 340 4.63 -33.44 -3.43
C SER A 340 3.58 -32.66 -2.60
N ALA A 341 2.65 -31.96 -3.24
CA ALA A 341 1.57 -31.25 -2.56
C ALA A 341 0.51 -32.23 -2.04
N GLN A 342 0.16 -33.26 -2.83
CA GLN A 342 -0.77 -34.32 -2.39
C GLN A 342 -0.26 -35.04 -1.14
N SER A 343 1.04 -35.27 -1.02
CA SER A 343 1.63 -35.98 0.14
C SER A 343 1.57 -35.21 1.46
N LYS A 344 1.28 -33.91 1.41
CA LYS A 344 1.13 -33.03 2.59
C LYS A 344 -0.30 -32.97 3.12
N LEU A 345 -1.25 -33.53 2.38
CA LEU A 345 -2.65 -33.53 2.79
C LEU A 345 -2.95 -34.70 3.76
N PRO A 346 -3.92 -34.53 4.68
CA PRO A 346 -4.41 -35.60 5.51
C PRO A 346 -4.90 -36.80 4.67
N ALA A 347 -4.81 -38.01 5.23
CA ALA A 347 -5.28 -39.24 4.56
C ALA A 347 -6.75 -39.09 4.16
N GLY A 348 -7.07 -39.39 2.89
CA GLY A 348 -8.41 -39.29 2.34
C GLY A 348 -8.78 -37.93 1.73
N VAL A 349 -7.91 -36.91 1.84
CA VAL A 349 -8.09 -35.62 1.17
C VAL A 349 -7.37 -35.63 -0.17
N ALA A 350 -8.10 -35.34 -1.24
CA ALA A 350 -7.56 -35.21 -2.60
C ALA A 350 -7.55 -33.74 -3.04
N LEU A 351 -6.52 -33.36 -3.79
CA LEU A 351 -6.48 -32.02 -4.43
C LEU A 351 -7.66 -31.90 -5.43
N PRO A 352 -8.36 -30.77 -5.44
CA PRO A 352 -9.43 -30.55 -6.41
C PRO A 352 -8.86 -30.37 -7.81
N SER A 353 -9.67 -30.72 -8.81
CA SER A 353 -9.40 -30.41 -10.22
C SER A 353 -10.27 -29.22 -10.63
N TYR A 354 -9.67 -28.23 -11.25
CA TYR A 354 -10.35 -27.02 -11.74
C TYR A 354 -10.41 -27.03 -13.26
N ALA A 355 -11.47 -26.44 -13.85
CA ALA A 355 -11.58 -26.27 -15.29
C ALA A 355 -10.49 -25.31 -15.80
N GLY A 356 -10.00 -25.52 -17.03
CA GLY A 356 -8.84 -24.79 -17.58
C GLY A 356 -9.12 -23.34 -18.03
N ASP A 357 -10.35 -22.85 -17.87
CA ASP A 357 -10.72 -21.48 -18.27
C ASP A 357 -10.46 -20.49 -17.13
N ALA A 358 -10.52 -19.21 -17.45
CA ALA A 358 -10.49 -18.15 -16.46
C ALA A 358 -11.52 -18.42 -15.35
N GLN A 359 -11.07 -18.48 -14.12
CA GLN A 359 -11.85 -18.93 -12.99
C GLN A 359 -12.05 -17.78 -12.01
N CYS A 360 -13.25 -17.65 -11.48
CA CYS A 360 -13.56 -16.71 -10.43
C CYS A 360 -13.78 -17.44 -9.12
N ASN A 361 -13.26 -16.88 -8.03
CA ASN A 361 -13.56 -17.33 -6.68
C ASN A 361 -15.07 -17.13 -6.44
N THR A 362 -15.75 -18.17 -5.96
CA THR A 362 -17.16 -18.07 -5.60
C THR A 362 -17.38 -17.13 -4.43
N ARG A 363 -16.34 -16.92 -3.59
CA ARG A 363 -16.38 -16.06 -2.43
C ARG A 363 -16.08 -14.60 -2.80
N GLY A 364 -17.00 -13.71 -2.47
CA GLY A 364 -16.85 -12.27 -2.59
C GLY A 364 -16.54 -11.59 -1.26
N LEU A 365 -16.84 -10.30 -1.16
CA LEU A 365 -16.85 -9.54 0.08
C LEU A 365 -18.04 -9.99 0.93
N THR A 366 -17.80 -10.35 2.19
CA THR A 366 -18.88 -10.80 3.11
C THR A 366 -19.52 -9.61 3.82
N GLU A 367 -20.61 -9.83 4.56
CA GLU A 367 -21.18 -8.78 5.41
C GLU A 367 -20.18 -8.22 6.43
N LEU A 368 -19.32 -9.08 7.00
CA LEU A 368 -18.23 -8.63 7.88
C LEU A 368 -17.17 -7.86 7.11
N GLY A 369 -16.88 -8.24 5.86
CA GLY A 369 -15.99 -7.49 4.97
C GLY A 369 -16.55 -6.12 4.63
N GLU A 370 -17.83 -6.00 4.30
CA GLU A 370 -18.48 -4.70 4.08
C GLU A 370 -18.43 -3.81 5.33
N TYR A 371 -18.65 -4.42 6.49
CA TYR A 371 -18.53 -3.72 7.78
C TYR A 371 -17.10 -3.22 8.01
N ALA A 372 -16.09 -4.04 7.69
CA ALA A 372 -14.68 -3.66 7.79
C ALA A 372 -14.33 -2.51 6.83
N VAL A 373 -14.75 -2.55 5.56
CA VAL A 373 -14.57 -1.45 4.59
C VAL A 373 -15.14 -0.13 5.14
N ARG A 374 -16.39 -0.15 5.63
CA ARG A 374 -17.01 1.05 6.22
C ARG A 374 -16.30 1.51 7.51
N GLY A 375 -15.80 0.55 8.31
CA GLY A 375 -14.98 0.81 9.49
C GLY A 375 -13.66 1.52 9.16
N MET A 376 -12.98 1.12 8.07
CA MET A 376 -11.80 1.78 7.54
C MET A 376 -12.12 3.19 7.04
N MET A 377 -13.18 3.36 6.25
CA MET A 377 -13.64 4.67 5.76
C MET A 377 -13.93 5.64 6.91
N LYS A 378 -14.59 5.18 7.98
CA LYS A 378 -14.85 5.97 9.18
C LYS A 378 -13.56 6.47 9.83
N ARG A 379 -12.49 5.67 9.80
CA ARG A 379 -11.16 6.00 10.33
C ARG A 379 -10.24 6.68 9.33
N LYS A 380 -10.74 6.96 8.09
CA LYS A 380 -9.95 7.59 7.02
C LYS A 380 -8.73 6.76 6.59
N MET A 381 -8.81 5.46 6.74
CA MET A 381 -7.80 4.49 6.29
C MET A 381 -8.03 4.15 4.83
N MET A 382 -6.95 3.93 4.09
CA MET A 382 -7.01 3.52 2.69
C MET A 382 -7.19 2.00 2.58
N LEU A 383 -8.07 1.56 1.67
CA LEU A 383 -8.29 0.15 1.37
C LEU A 383 -7.32 -0.30 0.27
N GLU A 384 -6.53 -1.32 0.57
CA GLU A 384 -5.74 -2.04 -0.42
C GLU A 384 -6.65 -3.10 -1.08
N VAL A 385 -6.81 -3.02 -2.42
CA VAL A 385 -7.72 -3.93 -3.16
C VAL A 385 -7.02 -5.10 -3.80
N ASP A 386 -5.69 -5.09 -3.82
CA ASP A 386 -4.89 -6.22 -4.26
C ASP A 386 -5.23 -7.46 -3.42
N HIS A 387 -5.06 -8.63 -3.99
CA HIS A 387 -5.44 -9.93 -3.43
C HIS A 387 -6.95 -10.19 -3.25
N MET A 388 -7.82 -9.20 -3.35
CA MET A 388 -9.25 -9.46 -3.32
C MET A 388 -9.69 -10.22 -4.59
N SER A 389 -10.56 -11.23 -4.43
CA SER A 389 -11.24 -11.82 -5.59
C SER A 389 -12.00 -10.77 -6.38
N VAL A 390 -12.20 -10.98 -7.67
CA VAL A 390 -12.95 -10.00 -8.49
C VAL A 390 -14.35 -9.73 -7.93
N LYS A 391 -14.99 -10.69 -7.30
CA LYS A 391 -16.27 -10.48 -6.60
C LYS A 391 -16.12 -9.60 -5.37
N ALA A 392 -15.06 -9.82 -4.58
CA ALA A 392 -14.80 -9.03 -3.38
C ALA A 392 -14.42 -7.59 -3.75
N ALA A 393 -13.49 -7.42 -4.70
CA ALA A 393 -13.07 -6.11 -5.18
C ALA A 393 -14.24 -5.33 -5.82
N GLY A 394 -15.04 -5.99 -6.68
CA GLY A 394 -16.23 -5.37 -7.30
C GLY A 394 -17.18 -4.82 -6.25
N ARG A 395 -17.51 -5.59 -5.22
CA ARG A 395 -18.39 -5.14 -4.12
C ARG A 395 -17.74 -4.05 -3.28
N ALA A 396 -16.45 -4.14 -3.00
CA ALA A 396 -15.72 -3.08 -2.30
C ALA A 396 -15.77 -1.76 -3.09
N PHE A 397 -15.54 -1.79 -4.39
CA PHE A 397 -15.68 -0.61 -5.26
C PHE A 397 -17.09 -0.04 -5.24
N ASP A 398 -18.15 -0.87 -5.25
CA ASP A 398 -19.53 -0.39 -5.17
C ASP A 398 -19.78 0.40 -3.87
N ILE A 399 -19.24 -0.08 -2.74
CA ILE A 399 -19.30 0.64 -1.46
C ILE A 399 -18.53 1.97 -1.54
N LEU A 400 -17.28 1.94 -1.99
CA LEU A 400 -16.45 3.15 -2.10
C LEU A 400 -17.08 4.19 -3.03
N GLU A 401 -17.62 3.77 -4.17
CA GLU A 401 -18.31 4.63 -5.12
C GLU A 401 -19.62 5.20 -4.57
N SER A 402 -20.40 4.37 -3.85
CA SER A 402 -21.63 4.81 -3.21
C SER A 402 -21.37 5.94 -2.21
N GLU A 403 -20.26 5.88 -1.52
CA GLU A 403 -19.84 6.90 -0.56
C GLU A 403 -18.94 7.98 -1.18
N SER A 404 -18.52 7.85 -2.46
CA SER A 404 -17.50 8.70 -3.10
C SER A 404 -16.19 8.75 -2.31
N TYR A 405 -15.78 7.64 -1.71
CA TYR A 405 -14.60 7.56 -0.88
C TYR A 405 -13.34 7.33 -1.74
N PRO A 406 -12.35 8.24 -1.72
CA PRO A 406 -11.18 8.18 -2.60
C PRO A 406 -10.05 7.27 -2.06
N GLY A 407 -10.14 6.81 -0.82
CA GLY A 407 -9.08 6.06 -0.15
C GLY A 407 -9.00 4.62 -0.63
N VAL A 408 -8.60 4.39 -1.88
CA VAL A 408 -8.41 3.07 -2.49
C VAL A 408 -7.05 3.01 -3.19
N ILE A 409 -6.33 1.91 -2.99
CA ILE A 409 -4.99 1.68 -3.54
C ILE A 409 -4.93 0.27 -4.13
N SER A 410 -4.24 0.14 -5.28
CA SER A 410 -3.60 -1.09 -5.72
C SER A 410 -2.10 -0.84 -5.62
N SER A 411 -1.42 -1.53 -4.72
CA SER A 411 -0.06 -1.20 -4.31
C SER A 411 1.02 -2.01 -5.02
N HIS A 412 0.65 -3.17 -5.65
CA HIS A 412 1.59 -4.06 -6.34
C HIS A 412 0.95 -4.88 -7.47
N SER A 413 -0.06 -4.33 -8.17
CA SER A 413 -0.71 -4.93 -9.36
C SER A 413 -1.35 -6.31 -9.15
N TRP A 414 -1.84 -6.62 -7.94
CA TRP A 414 -2.52 -7.89 -7.68
C TRP A 414 -4.05 -7.79 -7.77
N MET A 415 -4.58 -6.67 -8.27
CA MET A 415 -5.98 -6.55 -8.67
C MET A 415 -6.15 -6.90 -10.16
N ASP A 416 -7.39 -7.12 -10.61
CA ASP A 416 -7.68 -7.19 -12.05
C ASP A 416 -7.53 -5.79 -12.69
N MET A 417 -6.72 -5.69 -13.77
CA MET A 417 -6.39 -4.42 -14.39
C MET A 417 -7.58 -3.72 -15.05
N ASP A 418 -8.67 -4.41 -15.34
CA ASP A 418 -9.91 -3.82 -15.83
C ASP A 418 -10.60 -2.93 -14.76
N TRP A 419 -10.16 -3.00 -13.49
CA TRP A 419 -10.57 -2.09 -12.43
C TRP A 419 -9.82 -0.75 -12.41
N THR A 420 -8.77 -0.57 -13.19
CA THR A 420 -7.89 0.62 -13.18
C THR A 420 -8.67 1.94 -13.26
N GLU A 421 -9.63 2.04 -14.18
CA GLU A 421 -10.41 3.26 -14.34
C GLU A 421 -11.31 3.53 -13.12
N ARG A 422 -11.82 2.51 -12.44
CA ARG A 422 -12.62 2.70 -11.21
C ARG A 422 -11.76 3.28 -10.09
N VAL A 423 -10.51 2.79 -9.92
CA VAL A 423 -9.57 3.34 -8.93
C VAL A 423 -9.32 4.82 -9.19
N TYR A 424 -8.91 5.18 -10.42
CA TYR A 424 -8.60 6.59 -10.75
C TYR A 424 -9.82 7.51 -10.70
N LYS A 425 -10.99 7.03 -11.10
CA LYS A 425 -12.24 7.79 -11.03
C LYS A 425 -12.64 8.13 -9.59
N LEU A 426 -12.34 7.28 -8.63
CA LEU A 426 -12.52 7.54 -7.21
C LEU A 426 -11.49 8.54 -6.66
N GLY A 427 -10.37 8.75 -7.35
CA GLY A 427 -9.21 9.52 -6.86
C GLY A 427 -8.21 8.64 -6.11
N GLY A 428 -8.24 7.34 -6.36
CA GLY A 428 -7.32 6.34 -5.82
C GLY A 428 -5.96 6.34 -6.52
N PHE A 429 -5.06 5.47 -6.07
CA PHE A 429 -3.68 5.36 -6.54
C PHE A 429 -3.34 3.94 -6.96
N ILE A 430 -2.50 3.80 -7.99
CA ILE A 430 -2.00 2.50 -8.48
C ILE A 430 -0.48 2.52 -8.55
N ALA A 431 0.11 1.45 -8.05
CA ALA A 431 1.51 1.12 -8.19
C ALA A 431 1.64 -0.30 -8.78
N SER A 432 2.57 -0.49 -9.70
CA SER A 432 2.85 -1.81 -10.27
C SER A 432 3.87 -2.58 -9.44
N TYR A 433 3.79 -3.90 -9.50
CA TYR A 433 4.82 -4.78 -8.95
C TYR A 433 6.18 -4.48 -9.58
N MET A 434 7.23 -4.41 -8.77
CA MET A 434 8.60 -4.21 -9.22
C MET A 434 9.08 -5.41 -10.04
N SER A 435 8.72 -5.44 -11.33
CA SER A 435 9.11 -6.47 -12.29
C SER A 435 10.28 -6.02 -13.18
N GLY A 436 10.73 -6.86 -14.11
CA GLY A 436 11.75 -6.49 -15.10
C GLY A 436 11.35 -5.24 -15.90
N ALA A 437 12.33 -4.43 -16.31
CA ALA A 437 12.08 -3.10 -16.90
C ALA A 437 11.17 -3.12 -18.13
N GLU A 438 11.23 -4.18 -18.95
CA GLU A 438 10.33 -4.36 -20.11
C GLU A 438 8.88 -4.54 -19.67
N GLY A 439 8.63 -5.47 -18.74
CA GLY A 439 7.28 -5.80 -18.24
C GLY A 439 6.65 -4.61 -17.52
N PHE A 440 7.39 -4.01 -16.59
CA PHE A 440 6.95 -2.83 -15.87
C PHE A 440 6.61 -1.66 -16.80
N SER A 441 7.51 -1.37 -17.76
CA SER A 441 7.27 -0.28 -18.71
C SER A 441 6.10 -0.53 -19.65
N ALA A 442 5.86 -1.79 -20.02
CA ALA A 442 4.69 -2.17 -20.83
C ALA A 442 3.39 -1.97 -20.04
N GLU A 443 3.37 -2.35 -18.76
CA GLU A 443 2.21 -2.14 -17.88
C GLU A 443 1.96 -0.65 -17.64
N ALA A 444 2.99 0.12 -17.34
CA ALA A 444 2.89 1.57 -17.19
C ALA A 444 2.26 2.22 -18.44
N LYS A 445 2.74 1.85 -19.63
CA LYS A 445 2.22 2.41 -20.90
C LYS A 445 0.76 2.03 -21.19
N ARG A 446 0.28 0.87 -20.75
CA ARG A 446 -1.13 0.50 -20.93
C ARG A 446 -2.09 1.42 -20.19
N THR A 447 -1.67 1.99 -19.08
CA THR A 447 -2.50 2.85 -18.22
C THR A 447 -2.23 4.35 -18.40
N ASP A 448 -1.31 4.73 -19.31
CA ASP A 448 -0.85 6.11 -19.54
C ASP A 448 -2.00 7.09 -19.85
N ALA A 449 -2.84 6.74 -20.83
CA ALA A 449 -3.98 7.56 -21.19
C ALA A 449 -4.99 7.78 -20.03
N LEU A 450 -5.13 6.80 -19.14
CA LEU A 450 -5.97 6.97 -17.95
C LEU A 450 -5.28 7.86 -16.91
N ARG A 451 -3.96 7.72 -16.72
CA ARG A 451 -3.22 8.61 -15.81
C ARG A 451 -3.28 10.06 -16.29
N ASP A 452 -3.12 10.30 -17.57
CA ASP A 452 -3.27 11.63 -18.17
C ASP A 452 -4.69 12.19 -17.95
N LYS A 453 -5.72 11.37 -18.21
CA LYS A 453 -7.13 11.74 -18.01
C LYS A 453 -7.43 12.18 -16.58
N TYR A 454 -6.89 11.50 -15.61
CA TYR A 454 -7.14 11.76 -14.18
C TYR A 454 -6.02 12.58 -13.51
N ASN A 455 -4.99 12.96 -14.26
CA ASN A 455 -3.82 13.73 -13.80
C ASN A 455 -3.15 13.10 -12.55
N VAL A 456 -2.86 11.81 -12.64
CA VAL A 456 -2.22 11.04 -11.57
C VAL A 456 -0.83 10.54 -12.02
N GLY A 457 0.11 10.41 -11.08
CA GLY A 457 1.38 9.75 -11.31
C GLY A 457 1.26 8.23 -11.12
N TYR A 458 2.39 7.57 -11.10
CA TYR A 458 2.50 6.11 -10.98
C TYR A 458 3.41 5.73 -9.83
N GLY A 459 3.23 4.55 -9.24
CA GLY A 459 4.11 4.02 -8.21
C GLY A 459 4.67 2.66 -8.59
N TYR A 460 5.50 2.14 -7.72
CA TYR A 460 5.89 0.73 -7.71
C TYR A 460 5.66 0.15 -6.32
N GLY A 461 5.51 -1.16 -6.25
CA GLY A 461 5.55 -1.95 -5.02
C GLY A 461 6.69 -2.95 -5.14
N THR A 462 7.66 -2.87 -4.24
CA THR A 462 8.80 -3.80 -4.26
C THR A 462 8.42 -5.18 -3.78
N ASP A 463 7.52 -5.27 -2.81
CA ASP A 463 7.19 -6.53 -2.10
C ASP A 463 8.46 -7.25 -1.59
N MET A 464 9.53 -6.47 -1.30
CA MET A 464 10.77 -7.05 -0.79
C MET A 464 10.55 -7.64 0.60
N ASN A 465 11.11 -8.83 0.81
CA ASN A 465 10.87 -9.69 1.97
C ASN A 465 9.43 -10.22 2.10
N GLY A 466 8.55 -10.01 1.12
CA GLY A 466 7.20 -10.57 1.03
C GLY A 466 7.14 -11.97 0.38
N VAL A 467 8.32 -12.55 0.12
CA VAL A 467 8.45 -13.88 -0.52
C VAL A 467 8.09 -13.87 -2.02
N GLY A 468 8.06 -12.69 -2.65
CA GLY A 468 7.96 -12.49 -4.10
C GLY A 468 9.34 -12.41 -4.77
N GLY A 469 9.44 -12.71 -6.06
CA GLY A 469 10.70 -12.59 -6.83
C GLY A 469 10.86 -11.20 -7.45
N TRP A 470 12.11 -10.75 -7.62
CA TRP A 470 12.44 -9.42 -8.17
C TRP A 470 13.11 -9.49 -9.54
N PRO A 471 13.34 -8.33 -10.20
CA PRO A 471 13.99 -8.31 -11.49
C PRO A 471 15.31 -9.05 -11.48
N GLY A 472 15.43 -10.08 -12.30
CA GLY A 472 16.69 -10.80 -12.52
C GLY A 472 17.71 -9.97 -13.30
N PRO A 473 18.92 -10.51 -13.49
CA PRO A 473 19.97 -9.86 -14.26
C PRO A 473 19.54 -9.53 -15.69
N ARG A 474 19.89 -8.34 -16.18
CA ARG A 474 19.70 -7.96 -17.58
C ARG A 474 20.52 -8.79 -18.56
N GLY A 475 21.64 -9.36 -18.10
CA GLY A 475 22.61 -10.07 -18.89
C GLY A 475 23.70 -9.17 -19.49
N ALA A 476 24.86 -9.76 -19.72
CA ALA A 476 26.05 -9.05 -20.19
C ALA A 476 25.91 -8.44 -21.60
N ASP A 477 25.07 -9.05 -22.44
CA ASP A 477 24.87 -8.68 -23.85
C ASP A 477 23.69 -7.74 -24.10
N THR A 478 23.12 -7.18 -23.04
CA THR A 478 21.98 -6.25 -23.18
C THR A 478 22.43 -4.99 -23.97
N PRO A 479 21.63 -4.51 -24.93
CA PRO A 479 22.02 -3.37 -25.76
C PRO A 479 22.15 -2.05 -24.98
N ASN A 480 21.41 -1.92 -23.86
CA ASN A 480 21.36 -0.71 -23.04
C ASN A 480 21.60 -1.05 -21.57
N PRO A 481 22.82 -1.46 -21.16
CA PRO A 481 23.09 -1.75 -19.75
C PRO A 481 23.09 -0.48 -18.90
N VAL A 482 22.71 -0.60 -17.64
CA VAL A 482 22.94 0.47 -16.65
C VAL A 482 24.44 0.75 -16.56
N ARG A 483 24.81 1.99 -16.71
CA ARG A 483 26.22 2.43 -16.67
C ARG A 483 26.49 3.20 -15.39
N TYR A 484 27.51 2.80 -14.68
CA TYR A 484 27.93 3.41 -13.42
C TYR A 484 29.15 4.32 -13.59
N PRO A 485 29.26 5.43 -12.84
CA PRO A 485 28.17 6.01 -12.05
C PRO A 485 27.14 6.72 -12.94
N PHE A 486 25.89 6.83 -12.46
CA PHE A 486 24.84 7.58 -13.12
C PHE A 486 24.26 8.67 -12.19
N ARG A 487 23.47 9.59 -12.75
CA ARG A 487 22.80 10.64 -11.97
C ARG A 487 21.39 10.23 -11.61
N SER A 488 20.96 10.61 -10.39
CA SER A 488 19.55 10.53 -9.99
C SER A 488 18.66 11.33 -10.96
N THR A 489 17.37 11.02 -10.98
CA THR A 489 16.38 11.64 -11.89
C THR A 489 16.34 13.17 -11.76
N ASP A 490 16.57 13.72 -10.58
CA ASP A 490 16.68 15.15 -10.31
C ASP A 490 18.07 15.75 -10.62
N GLY A 491 19.07 14.88 -10.91
CA GLY A 491 20.45 15.25 -11.22
C GLY A 491 21.31 15.64 -10.01
N GLY A 492 20.76 15.65 -8.78
CA GLY A 492 21.48 16.12 -7.58
C GLY A 492 22.47 15.10 -7.03
N SER A 493 22.12 13.83 -7.07
CA SER A 493 22.95 12.73 -6.57
C SER A 493 23.67 12.00 -7.71
N VAL A 494 24.82 11.44 -7.41
CA VAL A 494 25.59 10.53 -8.28
C VAL A 494 25.64 9.17 -7.61
N ILE A 495 25.15 8.15 -8.31
CA ILE A 495 24.91 6.81 -7.81
C ILE A 495 25.91 5.86 -8.47
N ASP A 496 26.70 5.16 -7.65
CA ASP A 496 27.64 4.14 -8.10
C ASP A 496 27.19 2.74 -7.65
N LYS A 497 27.87 1.69 -8.11
CA LYS A 497 27.60 0.31 -7.69
C LYS A 497 27.60 0.18 -6.17
N GLN A 498 26.64 -0.53 -5.64
CA GLN A 498 26.49 -0.70 -4.19
C GLN A 498 27.49 -1.75 -3.67
N THR A 499 28.18 -1.46 -2.56
CA THR A 499 29.13 -2.35 -1.94
C THR A 499 28.79 -2.58 -0.46
N THR A 500 28.79 -3.83 -0.02
CA THR A 500 28.70 -4.22 1.38
C THR A 500 29.71 -5.35 1.64
N GLY A 501 30.55 -5.15 2.64
CA GLY A 501 31.63 -6.10 2.91
C GLY A 501 32.58 -6.24 1.72
N SER A 502 32.77 -7.45 1.24
CA SER A 502 33.65 -7.74 0.09
C SER A 502 32.87 -7.88 -1.23
N ARG A 503 31.53 -7.72 -1.23
CA ARG A 503 30.70 -7.85 -2.43
C ARG A 503 30.25 -6.48 -2.94
N THR A 504 30.32 -6.32 -4.27
CA THR A 504 29.75 -5.19 -5.00
C THR A 504 28.69 -5.73 -5.95
N TRP A 505 27.48 -5.15 -5.91
CA TRP A 505 26.35 -5.54 -6.78
C TRP A 505 26.25 -4.62 -7.99
N ASP A 506 25.90 -5.23 -9.12
CA ASP A 506 25.64 -4.59 -10.40
C ASP A 506 24.28 -5.10 -10.93
N LEU A 507 23.32 -4.22 -11.16
CA LEU A 507 21.98 -4.61 -11.63
C LEU A 507 22.04 -5.47 -12.90
N ASN A 508 23.00 -5.22 -13.78
CA ASN A 508 23.13 -5.98 -15.03
C ASN A 508 23.48 -7.45 -14.81
N THR A 509 24.25 -7.77 -13.76
CA THR A 509 24.76 -9.11 -13.46
C THR A 509 24.07 -9.78 -12.28
N ASP A 510 23.54 -9.01 -11.33
CA ASP A 510 22.97 -9.52 -10.08
C ASP A 510 21.43 -9.36 -10.04
N GLY A 511 20.84 -8.57 -10.93
CA GLY A 511 19.44 -8.18 -10.82
C GLY A 511 19.20 -7.26 -9.61
N ALA A 512 17.95 -7.08 -9.20
CA ALA A 512 17.58 -6.32 -8.03
C ALA A 512 17.76 -7.16 -6.75
N ALA A 513 19.01 -7.37 -6.34
CA ALA A 513 19.36 -8.27 -5.26
C ALA A 513 18.89 -7.79 -3.87
N HIS A 514 18.72 -6.49 -3.67
CA HIS A 514 18.28 -5.87 -2.41
C HIS A 514 17.78 -4.44 -2.65
N TYR A 515 17.13 -3.86 -1.67
CA TYR A 515 16.47 -2.54 -1.75
C TYR A 515 17.40 -1.41 -2.24
N GLY A 516 18.68 -1.53 -1.95
CA GLY A 516 19.68 -0.55 -2.42
C GLY A 516 19.80 -0.45 -3.94
N LEU A 517 19.30 -1.42 -4.72
CA LEU A 517 19.33 -1.40 -6.19
C LEU A 517 18.04 -0.84 -6.82
N VAL A 518 17.10 -0.33 -6.02
CA VAL A 518 15.90 0.38 -6.53
C VAL A 518 16.28 1.59 -7.41
N PRO A 519 17.25 2.45 -7.06
CA PRO A 519 17.68 3.53 -7.98
C PRO A 519 18.25 3.02 -9.30
N ASP A 520 18.94 1.89 -9.27
CA ASP A 520 19.53 1.23 -10.45
C ASP A 520 18.44 0.68 -11.36
N TRP A 521 17.40 0.09 -10.79
CA TRP A 521 16.20 -0.37 -11.49
C TRP A 521 15.41 0.81 -12.11
N ILE A 522 15.31 1.94 -11.42
CA ILE A 522 14.68 3.15 -11.99
C ILE A 522 15.47 3.66 -13.21
N GLU A 523 16.82 3.63 -13.15
CA GLU A 523 17.64 3.95 -14.30
C GLU A 523 17.42 2.95 -15.45
N ASP A 524 17.24 1.67 -15.12
CA ASP A 524 16.90 0.64 -16.10
C ASP A 524 15.53 0.89 -16.76
N ILE A 525 14.51 1.26 -15.98
CA ILE A 525 13.22 1.71 -16.51
C ILE A 525 13.40 2.91 -17.46
N ARG A 526 14.28 3.86 -17.13
CA ARG A 526 14.57 5.00 -18.00
C ARG A 526 15.17 4.57 -19.34
N LEU A 527 16.07 3.60 -19.32
CA LEU A 527 16.76 3.08 -20.50
C LEU A 527 15.82 2.26 -21.41
N VAL A 528 14.86 1.53 -20.84
CA VAL A 528 13.94 0.64 -21.56
C VAL A 528 12.60 1.32 -21.85
N GLY A 529 11.98 1.88 -20.83
CA GLY A 529 10.66 2.51 -20.89
C GLY A 529 10.67 3.92 -21.45
N GLY A 530 11.78 4.63 -21.25
CA GLY A 530 11.98 6.04 -21.60
C GLY A 530 11.71 6.99 -20.43
N GLN A 531 12.10 8.24 -20.59
CA GLN A 531 12.02 9.28 -19.57
C GLN A 531 10.55 9.52 -19.11
N GLY A 532 9.56 9.40 -20.00
CA GLY A 532 8.15 9.62 -19.67
C GLY A 532 7.65 8.71 -18.55
N VAL A 533 8.03 7.42 -18.56
CA VAL A 533 7.66 6.48 -17.48
C VAL A 533 8.28 6.90 -16.16
N VAL A 534 9.55 7.33 -16.16
CA VAL A 534 10.24 7.80 -14.96
C VAL A 534 9.64 9.12 -14.45
N ASP A 535 9.22 10.02 -15.34
CA ASP A 535 8.56 11.27 -14.97
C ASP A 535 7.22 11.01 -14.27
N ASP A 536 6.47 10.01 -14.71
CA ASP A 536 5.22 9.58 -14.04
C ASP A 536 5.48 8.93 -12.68
N LEU A 537 6.52 8.11 -12.58
CA LEU A 537 6.98 7.57 -11.30
C LEU A 537 7.40 8.69 -10.33
N PHE A 538 8.08 9.73 -10.85
CA PHE A 538 8.53 10.86 -10.04
C PHE A 538 7.39 11.81 -9.60
N LYS A 539 6.19 11.68 -10.18
CA LYS A 539 4.94 12.28 -9.69
C LYS A 539 4.24 11.39 -8.65
N GLY A 540 4.66 10.15 -8.48
CA GLY A 540 4.00 9.13 -7.68
C GLY A 540 3.76 9.56 -6.24
N ALA A 541 4.78 10.12 -5.57
CA ALA A 541 4.66 10.58 -4.19
C ALA A 541 3.55 11.61 -4.01
N GLU A 542 3.43 12.60 -4.91
CA GLU A 542 2.34 13.59 -4.87
C GLU A 542 0.98 12.92 -5.03
N SER A 543 0.86 11.98 -5.96
CA SER A 543 -0.41 11.30 -6.24
C SER A 543 -0.86 10.43 -5.07
N TYR A 544 0.05 9.65 -4.48
CA TYR A 544 -0.22 8.87 -3.26
C TYR A 544 -0.70 9.77 -2.11
N LEU A 545 0.04 10.84 -1.81
CA LEU A 545 -0.30 11.79 -0.75
C LEU A 545 -1.61 12.56 -1.03
N THR A 546 -1.96 12.74 -2.30
CA THR A 546 -3.23 13.36 -2.70
C THR A 546 -4.40 12.40 -2.44
N THR A 547 -4.27 11.11 -2.83
CA THR A 547 -5.27 10.08 -2.50
C THR A 547 -5.50 10.01 -1.00
N TRP A 548 -4.42 9.90 -0.21
CA TRP A 548 -4.51 9.85 1.25
C TRP A 548 -5.14 11.13 1.84
N GLY A 549 -4.66 12.32 1.45
CA GLY A 549 -5.21 13.58 1.95
C GLY A 549 -6.67 13.81 1.55
N ASN A 550 -7.11 13.29 0.42
CA ASN A 550 -8.51 13.31 0.02
C ASN A 550 -9.35 12.35 0.87
N SER A 551 -8.83 11.18 1.22
CA SER A 551 -9.52 10.25 2.14
C SER A 551 -9.69 10.86 3.54
N GLU A 552 -8.69 11.57 4.04
CA GLU A 552 -8.74 12.27 5.33
C GLU A 552 -9.76 13.40 5.35
N LYS A 553 -9.79 14.19 4.28
CA LYS A 553 -10.75 15.30 4.09
C LYS A 553 -12.15 14.81 3.75
N HIS A 554 -12.26 13.55 3.30
CA HIS A 554 -13.55 13.00 2.93
C HIS A 554 -14.46 13.09 4.15
N LYS A 555 -15.44 13.95 4.05
CA LYS A 555 -16.58 13.90 4.94
C LYS A 555 -17.37 12.69 4.45
N SER A 556 -17.24 11.55 5.14
CA SER A 556 -18.26 10.50 5.04
C SER A 556 -19.56 11.26 5.11
N GLY A 557 -20.36 11.24 4.04
CA GLY A 557 -21.50 12.11 3.98
C GLY A 557 -22.28 11.93 5.26
N VAL A 558 -22.37 12.98 6.07
CA VAL A 558 -23.18 12.93 7.27
C VAL A 558 -24.53 12.46 6.77
N ASN A 559 -24.96 11.27 7.14
CA ASN A 559 -26.31 10.83 6.81
C ASN A 559 -27.27 11.80 7.48
N LEU A 560 -27.75 12.76 6.71
CA LEU A 560 -28.67 13.79 7.17
C LEU A 560 -29.99 13.17 7.69
N ALA A 561 -30.27 11.92 7.27
CA ALA A 561 -31.44 11.18 7.73
C ALA A 561 -31.23 10.47 9.07
N ALA A 562 -29.99 10.22 9.50
CA ALA A 562 -29.71 9.48 10.71
C ALA A 562 -30.33 10.14 11.94
N GLY A 563 -31.22 9.43 12.64
CA GLY A 563 -31.96 9.93 13.80
C GLY A 563 -33.00 11.00 13.49
N SER A 564 -33.28 11.26 12.20
CA SER A 564 -34.31 12.20 11.76
C SER A 564 -35.74 11.69 12.04
N SER A 565 -36.72 12.59 12.08
CA SER A 565 -38.12 12.20 12.16
C SER A 565 -38.58 11.58 10.85
N ALA A 566 -39.18 10.40 10.92
CA ALA A 566 -39.76 9.72 9.77
C ALA A 566 -41.25 9.40 9.97
N SER A 567 -42.01 9.46 8.87
CA SER A 567 -43.40 9.06 8.78
C SER A 567 -43.65 8.25 7.51
N ALA A 568 -44.69 7.46 7.46
CA ALA A 568 -45.01 6.63 6.31
C ALA A 568 -46.51 6.55 6.06
N SER A 569 -46.91 6.13 4.88
CA SER A 569 -48.32 5.83 4.55
C SER A 569 -48.91 4.74 5.43
N SER A 570 -48.06 3.75 5.81
CA SER A 570 -48.45 2.66 6.71
C SER A 570 -47.22 2.06 7.39
N ALA A 571 -47.42 1.28 8.42
CA ALA A 571 -46.43 0.40 9.00
C ALA A 571 -47.06 -0.97 9.29
N GLU A 572 -46.34 -2.03 9.04
CA GLU A 572 -46.79 -3.39 9.26
C GLU A 572 -47.06 -3.64 10.77
N TRP A 573 -48.16 -4.29 11.12
CA TRP A 573 -48.60 -4.41 12.51
C TRP A 573 -48.88 -5.84 12.96
N TRP A 574 -48.88 -6.81 12.06
CA TRP A 574 -49.29 -8.18 12.32
C TRP A 574 -48.45 -8.91 13.38
N ASN A 575 -47.25 -8.45 13.65
CA ASN A 575 -46.39 -9.00 14.68
C ASN A 575 -46.20 -7.97 15.83
N PRO A 576 -46.92 -8.11 16.95
CA PRO A 576 -46.81 -7.14 18.03
C PRO A 576 -45.49 -7.16 18.80
N PHE A 577 -44.62 -8.13 18.51
CA PHE A 577 -43.28 -8.24 19.11
C PHE A 577 -42.18 -7.58 18.28
N VAL A 578 -42.48 -7.10 17.06
CA VAL A 578 -41.53 -6.46 16.16
C VAL A 578 -42.01 -5.05 15.82
N ASN A 579 -41.09 -4.09 15.95
CA ASN A 579 -41.41 -2.69 15.65
C ASN A 579 -40.98 -2.35 14.21
N PHE A 580 -41.91 -2.24 13.29
CA PHE A 580 -41.71 -1.87 11.88
C PHE A 580 -42.00 -0.39 11.60
N SER A 581 -41.92 0.48 12.60
CA SER A 581 -42.23 1.91 12.47
C SER A 581 -41.29 2.63 11.50
N PRO A 582 -41.70 3.76 10.89
CA PRO A 582 -40.90 4.53 9.92
C PRO A 582 -39.53 4.94 10.44
N GLY A 583 -39.40 5.25 11.71
CA GLY A 583 -38.12 5.65 12.35
C GLY A 583 -37.04 4.57 12.31
N ARG A 584 -37.43 3.30 12.11
CA ARG A 584 -36.51 2.19 11.99
C ARG A 584 -35.67 2.19 10.68
N ALA A 585 -36.09 2.96 9.70
CA ALA A 585 -35.33 3.14 8.47
C ALA A 585 -34.31 4.30 8.54
N VAL A 586 -34.15 4.95 9.69
CA VAL A 586 -33.22 6.10 9.89
C VAL A 586 -32.55 6.08 11.26
N ASP A 587 -32.57 4.94 11.96
CA ASP A 587 -32.03 4.81 13.33
C ASP A 587 -30.54 4.39 13.37
N GLY A 588 -29.95 4.08 12.21
CA GLY A 588 -28.57 3.65 12.10
C GLY A 588 -28.31 2.19 12.49
N ASP A 589 -29.38 1.40 12.69
CA ASP A 589 -29.33 -0.01 13.04
C ASP A 589 -29.79 -0.87 11.85
N SER A 590 -28.85 -1.45 11.11
CA SER A 590 -29.15 -2.36 9.98
C SER A 590 -29.88 -3.66 10.39
N GLY A 591 -29.99 -3.95 11.68
CA GLY A 591 -30.79 -5.04 12.22
C GLY A 591 -32.27 -4.69 12.41
N SER A 592 -32.64 -3.40 12.31
CA SER A 592 -33.99 -2.91 12.32
C SER A 592 -34.49 -2.57 10.91
N ARG A 593 -35.79 -2.35 10.74
CA ARG A 593 -36.37 -1.97 9.47
C ARG A 593 -37.74 -1.33 9.58
N TRP A 594 -38.08 -0.46 8.65
CA TRP A 594 -39.45 -0.12 8.33
C TRP A 594 -40.05 -1.16 7.39
N ALA A 595 -41.30 -1.53 7.58
CA ALA A 595 -42.05 -2.31 6.60
C ALA A 595 -43.47 -1.73 6.45
N SER A 596 -43.94 -1.61 5.20
CA SER A 596 -45.27 -1.08 4.88
C SER A 596 -46.34 -2.21 4.84
N GLU A 597 -47.61 -1.82 4.81
CA GLU A 597 -48.69 -2.71 4.36
C GLU A 597 -48.45 -3.18 2.91
N TRP A 598 -49.15 -4.28 2.54
CA TRP A 598 -48.90 -5.06 1.32
C TRP A 598 -49.64 -4.51 0.09
N ASN A 599 -49.42 -3.28 -0.27
CA ASN A 599 -49.92 -2.67 -1.50
C ASN A 599 -48.87 -1.76 -2.17
N ASP A 600 -49.08 -1.44 -3.44
CA ASP A 600 -48.02 -0.77 -4.26
C ASP A 600 -47.89 0.72 -3.94
N ASN A 601 -48.94 1.40 -3.53
CA ASN A 601 -48.93 2.84 -3.31
C ASN A 601 -48.57 3.20 -1.86
N GLN A 602 -47.33 2.88 -1.47
CA GLN A 602 -46.80 3.22 -0.15
C GLN A 602 -45.68 4.25 -0.27
N TRP A 603 -45.48 5.00 0.83
CA TRP A 603 -44.36 5.95 0.89
C TRP A 603 -43.75 5.99 2.29
N LEU A 604 -42.44 6.31 2.32
CA LEU A 604 -41.67 6.69 3.51
C LEU A 604 -41.19 8.11 3.33
N ARG A 605 -41.45 9.01 4.31
CA ARG A 605 -41.03 10.40 4.32
C ARG A 605 -40.13 10.69 5.51
N ILE A 606 -39.05 11.43 5.27
CA ILE A 606 -38.04 11.82 6.26
C ILE A 606 -38.02 13.34 6.35
N ASP A 607 -38.06 13.93 7.54
CA ASP A 607 -37.86 15.35 7.81
C ASP A 607 -36.44 15.57 8.34
N LEU A 608 -35.57 16.18 7.56
CA LEU A 608 -34.18 16.47 7.91
C LEU A 608 -34.01 17.60 8.94
N GLY A 609 -35.13 18.16 9.43
CA GLY A 609 -35.16 19.24 10.42
C GLY A 609 -34.87 20.63 9.84
N SER A 610 -34.05 20.73 8.82
CA SER A 610 -33.71 21.99 8.11
C SER A 610 -33.49 21.74 6.63
N ALA A 611 -33.54 22.83 5.82
CA ALA A 611 -33.23 22.74 4.41
C ALA A 611 -31.74 22.48 4.22
N ASN A 612 -31.41 21.41 3.48
CA ASN A 612 -30.06 20.99 3.13
C ASN A 612 -29.95 20.89 1.61
N ARG A 613 -28.74 20.98 1.07
CA ARG A 613 -28.49 20.66 -0.33
C ARG A 613 -28.30 19.16 -0.47
N VAL A 614 -29.29 18.43 -0.96
CA VAL A 614 -29.30 16.97 -1.11
C VAL A 614 -28.92 16.60 -2.55
N GLY A 615 -28.01 15.64 -2.73
CA GLY A 615 -27.58 15.18 -4.07
C GLY A 615 -27.37 13.67 -4.17
N ARG A 616 -27.45 12.96 -3.05
CA ARG A 616 -27.36 11.48 -3.02
C ARG A 616 -28.29 10.91 -1.97
N ILE A 617 -28.98 9.83 -2.34
CA ILE A 617 -29.82 9.06 -1.42
C ILE A 617 -29.52 7.57 -1.60
N THR A 618 -29.35 6.86 -0.51
CA THR A 618 -29.18 5.39 -0.48
C THR A 618 -30.38 4.74 0.17
N LEU A 619 -30.81 3.61 -0.38
CA LEU A 619 -31.90 2.79 0.14
C LEU A 619 -31.38 1.39 0.36
N ASP A 620 -31.29 0.94 1.61
CA ASP A 620 -30.91 -0.41 1.97
C ASP A 620 -32.17 -1.26 2.12
N TRP A 621 -32.52 -1.98 1.05
CA TRP A 621 -33.72 -2.79 0.96
C TRP A 621 -33.54 -4.13 1.67
N GLU A 622 -34.54 -4.52 2.41
CA GLU A 622 -34.74 -5.92 2.82
C GLU A 622 -35.25 -6.75 1.63
N ALA A 623 -35.44 -8.06 1.77
CA ALA A 623 -35.95 -8.93 0.70
C ALA A 623 -37.28 -8.47 0.05
N ALA A 624 -38.11 -7.73 0.77
CA ALA A 624 -39.33 -7.13 0.27
C ALA A 624 -39.09 -5.72 -0.26
N TYR A 625 -38.44 -5.62 -1.42
CA TYR A 625 -38.02 -4.36 -2.02
C TYR A 625 -39.00 -3.76 -3.04
N GLY A 626 -38.79 -2.51 -3.37
CA GLY A 626 -39.53 -1.81 -4.42
C GLY A 626 -38.90 -2.07 -5.79
N LYS A 627 -39.63 -2.76 -6.69
CA LYS A 627 -39.19 -2.96 -8.09
C LYS A 627 -39.22 -1.66 -8.88
N ALA A 628 -40.29 -0.87 -8.66
CA ALA A 628 -40.41 0.47 -9.23
C ALA A 628 -40.76 1.46 -8.11
N TYR A 629 -40.01 2.56 -8.07
CA TYR A 629 -40.23 3.64 -7.10
C TYR A 629 -39.60 4.93 -7.59
N ARG A 630 -39.94 6.03 -6.93
CA ARG A 630 -39.31 7.33 -7.16
C ARG A 630 -38.89 7.96 -5.86
N ILE A 631 -37.87 8.78 -5.94
CA ILE A 631 -37.39 9.62 -4.84
C ILE A 631 -37.80 11.05 -5.12
N GLU A 632 -38.45 11.64 -4.16
CA GLU A 632 -38.98 12.99 -4.22
C GLU A 632 -38.40 13.82 -3.07
N VAL A 633 -38.20 15.10 -3.31
CA VAL A 633 -37.72 16.06 -2.32
C VAL A 633 -38.65 17.27 -2.25
N SER A 634 -38.67 17.92 -1.09
CA SER A 634 -39.44 19.12 -0.85
C SER A 634 -38.78 20.02 0.17
N THR A 635 -38.99 21.32 0.08
CA THR A 635 -38.58 22.28 1.13
C THR A 635 -39.69 22.62 2.10
N ASP A 636 -40.97 22.38 1.72
CA ASP A 636 -42.18 22.82 2.42
C ASP A 636 -43.17 21.70 2.74
N ASP A 637 -42.86 20.41 2.44
CA ASP A 637 -43.69 19.23 2.61
C ASP A 637 -44.99 19.23 1.74
N THR A 638 -45.12 20.18 0.84
CA THR A 638 -46.33 20.35 0.01
C THR A 638 -46.00 20.21 -1.47
N ASN A 639 -44.95 20.88 -1.89
CA ASN A 639 -44.48 20.90 -3.29
C ASN A 639 -43.33 19.90 -3.44
N TRP A 640 -43.61 18.77 -4.10
CA TRP A 640 -42.67 17.66 -4.26
C TRP A 640 -42.07 17.64 -5.67
N GLN A 641 -40.76 17.55 -5.75
CA GLN A 641 -39.97 17.35 -6.98
C GLN A 641 -39.41 15.96 -7.03
N THR A 642 -39.70 15.19 -8.09
CA THR A 642 -39.03 13.92 -8.36
C THR A 642 -37.61 14.20 -8.80
N VAL A 643 -36.61 13.68 -8.07
CA VAL A 643 -35.18 13.85 -8.36
C VAL A 643 -34.56 12.61 -8.92
N TRP A 644 -35.20 11.45 -8.72
CA TRP A 644 -34.74 10.18 -9.25
C TRP A 644 -35.90 9.16 -9.30
N SER A 645 -35.80 8.18 -10.23
CA SER A 645 -36.77 7.09 -10.31
C SER A 645 -36.19 5.86 -11.00
N THR A 646 -36.73 4.69 -10.66
CA THR A 646 -36.41 3.41 -11.33
C THR A 646 -37.69 2.59 -11.55
N THR A 647 -37.66 1.72 -12.55
CA THR A 647 -38.67 0.69 -12.80
C THR A 647 -38.10 -0.72 -12.78
N ALA A 648 -36.81 -0.85 -12.44
CA ALA A 648 -36.04 -2.08 -12.54
C ALA A 648 -35.02 -2.26 -11.40
N SER A 649 -35.38 -1.85 -10.16
CA SER A 649 -34.56 -2.18 -9.00
C SER A 649 -34.54 -3.69 -8.78
N ASP A 650 -33.39 -4.19 -8.34
CA ASP A 650 -33.11 -5.60 -8.00
C ASP A 650 -32.98 -5.79 -6.46
N GLY A 651 -33.24 -4.75 -5.66
CA GLY A 651 -33.15 -4.78 -4.20
C GLY A 651 -31.73 -4.58 -3.68
N GLY A 652 -31.50 -4.90 -2.39
CA GLY A 652 -30.24 -4.63 -1.74
C GLY A 652 -29.96 -3.13 -1.57
N LEU A 653 -28.78 -2.65 -1.86
CA LEU A 653 -28.41 -1.24 -1.69
C LEU A 653 -28.55 -0.44 -2.98
N ASP A 654 -29.67 0.26 -3.13
CA ASP A 654 -29.85 1.23 -4.22
C ASP A 654 -29.21 2.58 -3.90
N THR A 655 -28.59 3.21 -4.91
CA THR A 655 -28.03 4.55 -4.79
C THR A 655 -28.55 5.48 -5.89
N ALA A 656 -29.32 6.47 -5.48
CA ALA A 656 -29.78 7.55 -6.33
C ALA A 656 -28.82 8.74 -6.27
N ARG A 657 -28.30 9.18 -7.42
CA ARG A 657 -27.43 10.37 -7.55
C ARG A 657 -28.08 11.39 -8.50
N PHE A 658 -28.08 12.65 -8.11
CA PHE A 658 -28.65 13.75 -8.89
C PHE A 658 -27.95 15.07 -8.58
N SER A 659 -28.16 16.09 -9.40
CA SER A 659 -27.66 17.43 -9.10
C SER A 659 -28.22 17.92 -7.78
N GLY A 660 -27.37 18.35 -6.86
CA GLY A 660 -27.78 18.77 -5.53
C GLY A 660 -28.89 19.83 -5.58
N VAL A 661 -30.00 19.55 -4.89
CA VAL A 661 -31.18 20.41 -4.80
C VAL A 661 -31.48 20.75 -3.33
N PRO A 662 -32.06 21.93 -3.06
CA PRO A 662 -32.54 22.26 -1.69
C PRO A 662 -33.66 21.32 -1.28
N ALA A 663 -33.54 20.69 -0.11
CA ALA A 663 -34.55 19.81 0.46
C ALA A 663 -34.50 19.81 1.99
N ARG A 664 -35.66 19.89 2.63
CA ARG A 664 -35.86 19.56 4.03
C ARG A 664 -36.51 18.18 4.18
N TYR A 665 -37.36 17.83 3.23
CA TYR A 665 -38.10 16.58 3.23
C TYR A 665 -37.65 15.70 2.08
N VAL A 666 -37.50 14.41 2.34
CA VAL A 666 -37.21 13.37 1.37
C VAL A 666 -38.31 12.32 1.45
N ARG A 667 -38.84 11.89 0.29
CA ARG A 667 -39.87 10.86 0.22
C ARG A 667 -39.44 9.76 -0.77
N VAL A 668 -39.51 8.52 -0.32
CA VAL A 668 -39.44 7.32 -1.14
C VAL A 668 -40.88 6.91 -1.44
N GLN A 669 -41.32 7.06 -2.71
CA GLN A 669 -42.66 6.72 -3.15
C GLN A 669 -42.63 5.43 -3.95
N GLY A 670 -43.20 4.35 -3.41
CA GLY A 670 -43.39 3.07 -4.09
C GLY A 670 -44.41 3.15 -5.23
N LEU A 671 -44.13 2.48 -6.31
CA LEU A 671 -44.97 2.36 -7.50
C LEU A 671 -45.30 0.90 -7.84
N GLN A 672 -44.35 -0.01 -7.62
CA GLN A 672 -44.52 -1.44 -7.81
C GLN A 672 -43.63 -2.20 -6.82
N ARG A 673 -44.18 -3.13 -6.09
CA ARG A 673 -43.45 -4.08 -5.24
C ARG A 673 -42.80 -5.17 -6.09
N ALA A 674 -41.66 -5.70 -5.61
CA ALA A 674 -41.01 -6.85 -6.22
C ALA A 674 -41.57 -8.19 -5.74
N THR A 675 -42.18 -8.21 -4.55
CA THR A 675 -42.68 -9.41 -3.88
C THR A 675 -44.17 -9.27 -3.50
N GLN A 676 -44.79 -10.31 -2.95
CA GLN A 676 -46.15 -10.26 -2.41
C GLN A 676 -46.26 -9.42 -1.13
N TRP A 677 -45.15 -9.20 -0.42
CA TRP A 677 -45.05 -8.41 0.80
C TRP A 677 -45.06 -6.90 0.50
N GLY A 678 -45.02 -6.05 1.52
CA GLY A 678 -44.93 -4.60 1.39
C GLY A 678 -43.58 -4.12 0.89
N TYR A 679 -43.24 -2.85 1.17
CA TYR A 679 -41.88 -2.31 1.03
C TYR A 679 -41.18 -2.41 2.36
N SER A 680 -39.91 -2.81 2.39
CA SER A 680 -39.14 -2.97 3.61
C SER A 680 -37.75 -2.40 3.44
N LEU A 681 -37.40 -1.41 4.27
CA LEU A 681 -36.12 -0.70 4.26
C LEU A 681 -35.40 -0.86 5.60
N HIS A 682 -34.19 -1.39 5.56
CA HIS A 682 -33.30 -1.41 6.72
C HIS A 682 -32.83 0.00 7.05
N GLU A 683 -32.38 0.75 6.03
CA GLU A 683 -31.84 2.09 6.27
C GLU A 683 -32.04 2.98 5.02
N VAL A 684 -32.27 4.28 5.26
CA VAL A 684 -32.24 5.33 4.25
C VAL A 684 -31.15 6.33 4.59
N GLY A 685 -30.18 6.46 3.69
CA GLY A 685 -29.15 7.49 3.79
C GLY A 685 -29.49 8.70 2.94
N VAL A 686 -29.37 9.91 3.48
CA VAL A 686 -29.50 11.18 2.76
C VAL A 686 -28.23 11.98 2.92
N TYR A 687 -27.64 12.43 1.82
CA TYR A 687 -26.33 13.07 1.83
C TYR A 687 -26.32 14.36 1.00
N SER A 688 -25.44 15.28 1.39
CA SER A 688 -25.21 16.52 0.63
C SER A 688 -24.70 16.21 -0.79
N GLY A 689 -25.12 17.00 -1.77
CA GLY A 689 -24.70 16.94 -3.17
C GLY A 689 -23.65 17.97 -3.51
#